data_459e64bca08ee7ce0075b1967bd3657f
#
_entry.id   459e64bca08ee7ce0075b1967bd3657f
#
_cell.length_a   1.000
_cell.length_b   1.000
_cell.length_c   1.000
_cell.angle_alpha   90.00
_cell.angle_beta   90.00
_cell.angle_gamma   90.00
#
_symmetry.space_group_name_H-M   'P 1'
#
loop_
_entity.id
_entity.type
_entity.pdbx_description
1 polymer ?
#
loop_
_entity_poly.entity_id
_entity_poly.type
_entity_poly.pdbx_seq_one_letter_code
_entity_poly.pdbx_strand_id
1 'polypeptide(L)'
;MYLRLYNLYLWTSAVLSAATLTTTSTPGGKDTVVRVPLTKYLNNRAFGAFPGDANFNGAFESYNVADLAGYTGTFSSPQTGTDYNFPASNLTIYDNIVCEGQLIPVPPDQYFSVQFLVASDSRETILANNVTFRFADNTTLETEIRAEPWWAFLTMYKGDLIFPTRFMQNKSDYNTTHIFEVTKAVNPAKTLTAVELPSTTNTTDGRIHVFAMSLNIVSGLVVQNIRPTQKRMDGDTSVQIVEITIGNAGPAWVLGAGVSISLEAPGVKTVKEAKVKRLAPGDQKRVDVAVVADSVSNVTATVKVMSTSETSSFTFPEYEFGLKNYTEDLSSLTLHESPDWFNKAKYGIFIHWGPYAVPGWGNSTPYEVYAEWYWFYTHHPATDKSGSLEYGLRTFGPDVVYDDFFQNFTASKFDPKEWVDLFDAAGAQYFVLTSKHHDGFAIFDTEKTTNRNSLNYGPKRDVLKEVFDAAKKYQPHLHRGTYFSMPEWYNPDFGKYGFATHEGADSLGWPGILARNPYTGEEEPYTGRVPIDDYIEDLQVPQQEILAYKYETEIMWCDCGAANGSAGFMSKWFNEANALGRQITINSRCGIVEGSDFGTPEYLTFSSVSTRKWESSQGMDPYSYGYNRATPDSDYMNASTVVAKLVDMTSKNGNFLLDIGPKADGTIVDVEAQALRAAGVWIKKHAEAIFNTTYWFIEAEEGEHIRFTQTNDAFYILFLEEPVAGQDVVIHAPLPIYDGDIVTVLTEDIEVKWSRGDGGISFSWPKEMAGKGEYCWVLKIGYAA
;
A
#
# COMPACT_ATOMS: atom_id res chain seq x y z
N MET A 1 -11.80 -17.05 -32.71
CA MET A 1 -12.90 -16.23 -33.18
C MET A 1 -13.68 -15.59 -32.03
N TYR A 2 -13.12 -15.51 -30.82
CA TYR A 2 -13.76 -14.90 -29.63
C TYR A 2 -12.97 -13.72 -29.03
N LEU A 3 -11.92 -13.25 -29.70
CA LEU A 3 -11.13 -12.06 -29.37
C LEU A 3 -11.76 -10.75 -29.89
N ARG A 4 -12.99 -10.75 -30.36
CA ARG A 4 -13.65 -9.57 -30.98
C ARG A 4 -14.80 -8.96 -30.17
N LEU A 5 -15.12 -9.46 -28.99
CA LEU A 5 -16.22 -8.89 -28.18
C LEU A 5 -15.74 -8.08 -26.95
N TYR A 6 -14.44 -8.10 -26.63
CA TYR A 6 -13.87 -7.28 -25.56
C TYR A 6 -13.51 -5.84 -25.98
N ASN A 7 -13.60 -5.53 -27.26
CA ASN A 7 -13.20 -4.23 -27.82
C ASN A 7 -14.35 -3.24 -28.07
N LEU A 8 -15.54 -3.42 -27.49
CA LEU A 8 -16.65 -2.50 -27.75
C LEU A 8 -17.14 -1.72 -26.52
N TYR A 9 -16.48 -1.84 -25.37
CA TYR A 9 -16.76 -1.01 -24.19
C TYR A 9 -15.59 -0.10 -23.77
N LEU A 10 -14.59 0.02 -24.61
CA LEU A 10 -13.51 1.01 -24.43
C LEU A 10 -13.72 2.12 -25.43
N TRP A 11 -13.74 3.33 -24.90
CA TRP A 11 -13.61 4.61 -25.60
C TRP A 11 -14.91 5.31 -26.00
N THR A 12 -15.64 5.81 -25.02
CA THR A 12 -15.91 7.26 -25.13
C THR A 12 -14.81 7.94 -24.31
N SER A 13 -13.82 8.41 -25.01
CA SER A 13 -12.80 9.30 -24.48
C SER A 13 -13.51 10.47 -23.80
N ALA A 14 -13.59 10.45 -22.47
CA ALA A 14 -13.61 11.68 -21.72
C ALA A 14 -12.27 12.33 -22.03
N VAL A 15 -12.27 13.24 -22.98
CA VAL A 15 -11.24 14.25 -23.11
C VAL A 15 -11.29 15.00 -21.77
N LEU A 16 -10.45 14.58 -20.82
CA LEU A 16 -10.00 15.47 -19.78
C LEU A 16 -9.37 16.63 -20.55
N SER A 17 -10.11 17.75 -20.62
CA SER A 17 -9.54 18.99 -21.11
C SER A 17 -8.32 19.21 -20.22
N ALA A 18 -7.13 19.07 -20.79
CA ALA A 18 -5.92 19.61 -20.20
C ALA A 18 -6.23 21.10 -20.03
N ALA A 19 -6.63 21.48 -18.81
CA ALA A 19 -6.65 22.86 -18.43
C ALA A 19 -5.20 23.30 -18.58
N THR A 20 -4.94 24.12 -19.58
CA THR A 20 -3.71 24.86 -19.73
C THR A 20 -3.65 25.75 -18.50
N LEU A 21 -2.98 25.27 -17.44
CA LEU A 21 -2.65 26.08 -16.28
C LEU A 21 -1.74 27.20 -16.77
N THR A 22 -2.35 28.31 -17.16
CA THR A 22 -1.63 29.58 -17.23
C THR A 22 -1.32 29.91 -15.76
N THR A 23 -0.04 29.79 -15.40
CA THR A 23 0.49 30.29 -14.13
C THR A 23 0.13 31.76 -14.01
N THR A 24 -0.92 32.05 -13.28
CA THR A 24 -1.14 33.40 -12.79
C THR A 24 -0.19 33.58 -11.61
N SER A 25 0.90 34.33 -11.86
CA SER A 25 1.79 34.78 -10.80
C SER A 25 0.98 35.43 -9.69
N THR A 26 1.06 34.89 -8.47
CA THR A 26 0.69 35.63 -7.26
C THR A 26 1.51 36.92 -7.25
N PRO A 27 0.96 38.09 -6.86
CA PRO A 27 1.74 39.32 -6.75
C PRO A 27 2.88 39.10 -5.76
N GLY A 28 4.12 39.00 -6.25
CA GLY A 28 5.33 38.77 -5.47
C GLY A 28 5.93 37.35 -5.55
N GLY A 29 5.30 36.39 -6.23
CA GLY A 29 5.81 35.02 -6.31
C GLY A 29 6.78 34.78 -7.46
N LYS A 30 8.03 34.40 -7.17
CA LYS A 30 8.85 33.59 -8.08
C LYS A 30 8.10 32.28 -8.34
N ASP A 31 8.22 31.71 -9.56
CA ASP A 31 7.82 30.34 -9.82
C ASP A 31 8.49 29.43 -8.76
N THR A 32 7.68 28.71 -8.01
CA THR A 32 8.19 27.89 -6.87
C THR A 32 8.79 26.57 -7.33
N VAL A 33 8.63 26.21 -8.63
CA VAL A 33 9.11 24.95 -9.20
C VAL A 33 9.99 25.21 -10.41
N VAL A 34 11.21 24.67 -10.39
CA VAL A 34 12.12 24.64 -11.53
C VAL A 34 12.09 23.28 -12.19
N ARG A 35 11.52 23.18 -13.37
CA ARG A 35 11.52 21.97 -14.19
C ARG A 35 12.85 21.82 -14.91
N VAL A 36 13.61 20.78 -14.59
CA VAL A 36 14.96 20.58 -15.13
C VAL A 36 14.91 19.99 -16.54
N PRO A 37 15.53 20.62 -17.55
CA PRO A 37 15.57 20.08 -18.90
C PRO A 37 16.56 18.90 -18.99
N LEU A 38 16.06 17.70 -19.21
CA LEU A 38 16.86 16.46 -19.26
C LEU A 38 17.26 16.03 -20.68
N THR A 39 16.81 16.73 -21.73
CA THR A 39 16.91 16.30 -23.14
C THR A 39 18.32 15.86 -23.56
N LYS A 40 19.38 16.53 -23.09
CA LYS A 40 20.76 16.19 -23.47
C LYS A 40 21.35 14.97 -22.75
N TYR A 41 20.65 14.46 -21.72
CA TYR A 41 21.08 13.31 -20.92
C TYR A 41 20.31 12.04 -21.24
N LEU A 42 19.21 12.15 -22.02
CA LEU A 42 18.38 11.01 -22.40
C LEU A 42 19.23 10.02 -23.20
N ASN A 43 19.20 8.74 -22.80
CA ASN A 43 20.04 7.67 -23.35
C ASN A 43 19.30 6.35 -23.57
N ASN A 44 17.99 6.30 -23.25
CA ASN A 44 17.15 5.12 -23.42
C ASN A 44 15.79 5.49 -24.00
N ARG A 45 15.13 4.53 -24.67
CA ARG A 45 13.80 4.68 -25.24
C ARG A 45 12.84 3.71 -24.57
N ALA A 46 11.97 4.25 -23.71
CA ALA A 46 10.99 3.50 -22.95
C ALA A 46 9.65 3.33 -23.66
N PHE A 47 9.23 4.30 -24.51
CA PHE A 47 7.93 4.29 -25.16
C PHE A 47 8.02 3.78 -26.59
N GLY A 48 7.28 2.70 -26.90
CA GLY A 48 7.17 2.10 -28.23
C GLY A 48 5.78 2.29 -28.85
N ALA A 49 5.70 2.23 -30.19
CA ALA A 49 4.45 2.31 -30.94
C ALA A 49 3.85 0.94 -31.27
N PHE A 50 4.67 -0.11 -31.24
CA PHE A 50 4.29 -1.49 -31.48
C PHE A 50 5.28 -2.45 -30.77
N PRO A 51 4.95 -3.72 -30.61
CA PRO A 51 5.83 -4.70 -29.98
C PRO A 51 7.24 -4.71 -30.60
N GLY A 52 8.27 -4.64 -29.74
CA GLY A 52 9.68 -4.62 -30.14
C GLY A 52 10.21 -3.32 -30.72
N ASP A 53 9.40 -2.25 -30.80
CA ASP A 53 9.80 -0.94 -31.34
C ASP A 53 10.74 -0.18 -30.39
N ALA A 54 10.53 -0.25 -29.09
CA ALA A 54 11.39 0.34 -28.07
C ALA A 54 11.96 -0.72 -27.13
N ASN A 55 12.97 -0.34 -26.35
CA ASN A 55 13.66 -1.29 -25.48
C ASN A 55 13.96 -0.63 -24.12
N PHE A 56 12.98 -0.69 -23.22
CA PHE A 56 13.14 -0.11 -21.88
C PHE A 56 14.11 -0.93 -21.03
N ASN A 57 13.90 -2.26 -20.99
CA ASN A 57 14.54 -3.16 -20.04
C ASN A 57 15.67 -4.03 -20.63
N GLY A 58 16.10 -3.79 -21.86
CA GLY A 58 17.09 -4.62 -22.54
C GLY A 58 16.51 -5.88 -23.22
N ALA A 59 15.25 -6.23 -22.94
CA ALA A 59 14.55 -7.39 -23.51
C ALA A 59 13.54 -7.02 -24.62
N PHE A 60 13.63 -5.79 -25.15
CA PHE A 60 12.67 -5.22 -26.12
C PHE A 60 11.24 -5.15 -25.60
N GLU A 61 11.08 -4.94 -24.29
CA GLU A 61 9.81 -4.61 -23.68
C GLU A 61 9.75 -3.08 -23.46
N SER A 62 8.53 -2.52 -23.52
CA SER A 62 8.36 -1.06 -23.48
C SER A 62 6.96 -0.66 -23.01
N TYR A 63 6.83 0.57 -22.55
CA TYR A 63 5.55 1.24 -22.39
C TYR A 63 4.89 1.43 -23.75
N ASN A 64 3.56 1.45 -23.77
CA ASN A 64 2.81 1.77 -24.99
C ASN A 64 2.67 3.29 -25.14
N VAL A 65 3.19 3.86 -26.22
CA VAL A 65 3.12 5.30 -26.48
C VAL A 65 1.69 5.83 -26.64
N ALA A 66 0.74 4.98 -27.04
CA ALA A 66 -0.65 5.39 -27.16
C ALA A 66 -1.27 5.75 -25.80
N ASP A 67 -0.79 5.14 -24.72
CA ASP A 67 -1.24 5.42 -23.35
C ASP A 67 -0.64 6.71 -22.79
N LEU A 68 0.37 7.29 -23.47
CA LEU A 68 1.05 8.52 -23.05
C LEU A 68 0.24 9.79 -23.33
N ALA A 69 -0.84 9.73 -24.10
CA ALA A 69 -1.57 10.91 -24.60
C ALA A 69 -2.02 11.90 -23.51
N GLY A 70 -2.23 11.43 -22.27
CA GLY A 70 -2.56 12.28 -21.11
C GLY A 70 -1.37 12.94 -20.42
N TYR A 71 -0.13 12.59 -20.79
CA TYR A 71 1.07 12.98 -20.03
C TYR A 71 2.11 13.77 -20.83
N THR A 72 1.82 14.14 -22.07
CA THR A 72 2.78 14.85 -22.94
C THR A 72 2.91 16.33 -22.58
N GLY A 73 4.15 16.79 -22.48
CA GLY A 73 4.49 18.20 -22.20
C GLY A 73 4.69 18.46 -20.71
N THR A 74 3.72 19.03 -20.02
CA THR A 74 3.78 19.24 -18.56
C THR A 74 2.88 18.25 -17.86
N PHE A 75 3.43 17.54 -16.89
CA PHE A 75 2.70 16.68 -15.96
C PHE A 75 2.75 17.30 -14.57
N SER A 76 1.59 17.46 -13.94
CA SER A 76 1.49 17.89 -12.53
C SER A 76 1.16 16.70 -11.66
N SER A 77 2.00 16.41 -10.68
CA SER A 77 1.76 15.31 -9.74
C SER A 77 0.48 15.57 -8.94
N PRO A 78 -0.48 14.64 -8.92
CA PRO A 78 -1.67 14.78 -8.09
C PRO A 78 -1.36 14.62 -6.60
N GLN A 79 -0.18 14.11 -6.24
CA GLN A 79 0.22 13.87 -4.87
C GLN A 79 0.93 15.07 -4.24
N THR A 80 1.88 15.66 -4.97
CA THR A 80 2.73 16.75 -4.45
C THR A 80 2.41 18.10 -5.07
N GLY A 81 1.67 18.15 -6.18
CA GLY A 81 1.45 19.36 -6.97
C GLY A 81 2.68 19.81 -7.77
N THR A 82 3.73 18.99 -7.80
CA THR A 82 4.96 19.31 -8.53
C THR A 82 4.75 19.19 -10.04
N ASP A 83 5.16 20.22 -10.77
CA ASP A 83 5.14 20.22 -12.23
C ASP A 83 6.44 19.66 -12.81
N TYR A 84 6.30 18.81 -13.82
CA TYR A 84 7.41 18.18 -14.53
C TYR A 84 7.37 18.51 -16.02
N ASN A 85 8.55 18.62 -16.66
CA ASN A 85 8.67 18.47 -18.11
C ASN A 85 8.71 16.98 -18.42
N PHE A 86 7.58 16.42 -18.84
CA PHE A 86 7.56 15.03 -19.27
C PHE A 86 8.00 14.93 -20.72
N PRO A 87 8.84 13.95 -21.11
CA PRO A 87 9.36 13.88 -22.46
C PRO A 87 8.25 13.80 -23.50
N ALA A 88 8.33 14.63 -24.52
CA ALA A 88 7.46 14.50 -25.68
C ALA A 88 7.81 13.18 -26.39
N SER A 89 6.84 12.29 -26.55
CA SER A 89 7.05 11.06 -27.31
C SER A 89 7.18 11.36 -28.79
N ASN A 90 8.40 11.49 -29.24
CA ASN A 90 8.70 11.34 -30.64
C ASN A 90 9.33 9.96 -30.82
N LEU A 91 8.71 9.10 -31.62
CA LEU A 91 9.06 7.68 -31.84
C LEU A 91 10.51 7.42 -32.27
N THR A 92 11.31 8.46 -32.45
CA THR A 92 12.71 8.39 -32.87
C THR A 92 13.71 8.89 -31.85
N ILE A 93 13.28 9.35 -30.68
CA ILE A 93 14.14 10.01 -29.67
C ILE A 93 14.13 9.22 -28.37
N TYR A 94 15.23 9.27 -27.64
CA TYR A 94 15.28 8.82 -26.26
C TYR A 94 14.35 9.66 -25.38
N ASP A 95 13.71 9.03 -24.41
CA ASP A 95 12.66 9.62 -23.58
C ASP A 95 12.91 9.47 -22.08
N ASN A 96 13.96 8.78 -21.69
CA ASN A 96 14.36 8.62 -20.30
C ASN A 96 15.89 8.45 -20.17
N ILE A 97 16.38 8.54 -18.95
CA ILE A 97 17.78 8.37 -18.57
C ILE A 97 17.95 7.05 -17.82
N VAL A 98 18.70 6.11 -18.39
CA VAL A 98 19.33 5.05 -17.60
C VAL A 98 20.39 5.71 -16.73
N CYS A 99 20.29 5.52 -15.40
CA CYS A 99 21.24 6.13 -14.48
C CYS A 99 22.64 5.52 -14.62
N GLU A 100 23.61 6.32 -15.03
CA GLU A 100 25.01 5.97 -15.28
C GLU A 100 25.98 6.98 -14.62
N GLY A 101 25.56 7.62 -13.52
CA GLY A 101 26.33 8.65 -12.85
C GLY A 101 26.33 10.02 -13.55
N GLN A 102 25.29 10.34 -14.30
CA GLN A 102 25.20 11.61 -15.01
C GLN A 102 25.16 12.79 -14.02
N LEU A 103 26.06 13.76 -14.21
CA LEU A 103 26.06 15.02 -13.50
C LEU A 103 25.14 16.03 -14.23
N ILE A 104 24.04 16.41 -13.60
CA ILE A 104 23.04 17.32 -14.14
C ILE A 104 23.17 18.67 -13.43
N PRO A 105 23.75 19.70 -14.06
CA PRO A 105 23.75 21.05 -13.52
C PRO A 105 22.31 21.59 -13.41
N VAL A 106 22.05 22.26 -12.30
CA VAL A 106 20.78 22.94 -12.06
C VAL A 106 21.02 24.45 -11.89
N PRO A 107 20.01 25.31 -12.10
CA PRO A 107 20.16 26.73 -11.78
C PRO A 107 20.61 26.88 -10.33
N PRO A 108 21.73 27.59 -10.06
CA PRO A 108 22.23 27.77 -8.69
C PRO A 108 21.23 28.57 -7.85
N ASP A 109 20.56 27.92 -6.92
CA ASP A 109 19.62 28.54 -5.99
C ASP A 109 19.47 27.70 -4.71
N GLN A 110 18.71 28.18 -3.76
CA GLN A 110 18.31 27.43 -2.58
C GLN A 110 17.01 26.69 -2.89
N TYR A 111 17.07 25.37 -2.74
CA TYR A 111 15.93 24.49 -2.91
C TYR A 111 15.68 23.74 -1.61
N PHE A 112 14.43 23.34 -1.35
CA PHE A 112 14.11 22.52 -0.20
C PHE A 112 13.90 21.05 -0.57
N SER A 113 13.61 20.76 -1.84
CA SER A 113 13.48 19.37 -2.31
C SER A 113 13.77 19.23 -3.81
N VAL A 114 14.16 18.01 -4.18
CA VAL A 114 14.28 17.54 -5.56
C VAL A 114 13.30 16.40 -5.74
N GLN A 115 12.49 16.47 -6.78
CA GLN A 115 11.53 15.44 -7.16
C GLN A 115 11.96 14.76 -8.46
N PHE A 116 11.77 13.45 -8.52
CA PHE A 116 12.08 12.62 -9.67
C PHE A 116 10.85 11.81 -10.08
N LEU A 117 10.66 11.63 -11.38
CA LEU A 117 9.80 10.57 -11.91
C LEU A 117 10.71 9.41 -12.32
N VAL A 118 10.57 8.26 -11.64
CA VAL A 118 11.47 7.12 -11.78
C VAL A 118 10.72 5.80 -11.95
N ALA A 119 11.38 4.83 -12.56
CA ALA A 119 11.00 3.42 -12.50
C ALA A 119 12.26 2.56 -12.58
N SER A 120 12.21 1.33 -12.08
CA SER A 120 13.23 0.33 -12.37
C SER A 120 12.77 -0.60 -13.49
N ASP A 121 13.70 -1.07 -14.31
CA ASP A 121 13.44 -2.08 -15.33
C ASP A 121 13.54 -3.52 -14.77
N SER A 122 13.72 -3.67 -13.48
CA SER A 122 13.57 -4.92 -12.74
C SER A 122 12.12 -5.42 -12.82
N ARG A 123 11.93 -6.74 -12.67
CA ARG A 123 10.59 -7.35 -12.61
C ARG A 123 10.02 -7.44 -11.19
N GLU A 124 10.89 -7.59 -10.20
CA GLU A 124 10.48 -7.93 -8.83
C GLU A 124 11.30 -7.20 -7.77
N THR A 125 12.45 -6.63 -8.14
CA THR A 125 13.38 -6.02 -7.19
C THR A 125 13.25 -4.51 -7.21
N ILE A 126 13.01 -3.92 -6.05
CA ILE A 126 13.15 -2.49 -5.84
C ILE A 126 14.64 -2.16 -5.87
N LEU A 127 15.03 -1.24 -6.75
CA LEU A 127 16.42 -0.82 -6.86
C LEU A 127 16.68 0.43 -6.02
N ALA A 128 17.66 0.34 -5.16
CA ALA A 128 18.07 1.42 -4.27
C ALA A 128 19.52 1.84 -4.55
N ASN A 129 19.76 3.14 -4.78
CA ASN A 129 21.08 3.68 -5.05
C ASN A 129 21.16 5.16 -4.68
N ASN A 130 22.35 5.64 -4.33
CA ASN A 130 22.55 7.01 -3.91
C ASN A 130 22.54 7.99 -5.09
N VAL A 131 21.75 9.05 -4.93
CA VAL A 131 21.88 10.30 -5.68
C VAL A 131 22.70 11.27 -4.86
N THR A 132 23.57 12.06 -5.52
CA THR A 132 24.44 13.03 -4.84
C THR A 132 24.04 14.45 -5.21
N PHE A 133 23.67 15.25 -4.23
CA PHE A 133 23.45 16.70 -4.37
C PHE A 133 24.74 17.45 -4.14
N ARG A 134 25.12 18.35 -5.06
CA ARG A 134 26.34 19.14 -4.99
C ARG A 134 26.03 20.60 -4.76
N PHE A 135 26.65 21.19 -3.74
CA PHE A 135 26.42 22.57 -3.33
C PHE A 135 27.55 23.49 -3.76
N ALA A 136 27.26 24.81 -3.82
CA ALA A 136 28.21 25.84 -4.21
C ALA A 136 29.40 25.99 -3.24
N ASP A 137 29.27 25.54 -2.01
CA ASP A 137 30.32 25.49 -0.99
C ASP A 137 31.23 24.26 -1.13
N ASN A 138 31.12 23.49 -2.21
CA ASN A 138 31.81 22.22 -2.50
C ASN A 138 31.44 21.07 -1.54
N THR A 139 30.44 21.21 -0.70
CA THR A 139 29.91 20.07 0.07
C THR A 139 28.95 19.25 -0.79
N THR A 140 28.72 18.01 -0.37
CA THR A 140 27.76 17.09 -0.99
C THR A 140 26.81 16.55 0.05
N LEU A 141 25.62 16.11 -0.42
CA LEU A 141 24.67 15.31 0.34
C LEU A 141 24.34 14.09 -0.49
N GLU A 142 24.64 12.92 0.02
CA GLU A 142 24.21 11.65 -0.57
C GLU A 142 22.89 11.21 0.09
N THR A 143 21.95 10.81 -0.72
CA THR A 143 20.67 10.26 -0.27
C THR A 143 20.24 9.17 -1.22
N GLU A 144 19.65 8.11 -0.68
CA GLU A 144 19.20 6.98 -1.48
C GLU A 144 17.91 7.32 -2.23
N ILE A 145 17.88 7.10 -3.55
CA ILE A 145 16.65 7.00 -4.31
C ILE A 145 16.33 5.54 -4.58
N ARG A 146 15.05 5.22 -4.51
CA ARG A 146 14.54 3.88 -4.71
C ARG A 146 13.55 3.91 -5.87
N ALA A 147 13.72 2.97 -6.80
CA ALA A 147 12.88 2.84 -7.96
C ALA A 147 12.14 1.51 -7.91
N GLU A 148 10.84 1.61 -7.83
CA GLU A 148 9.95 0.47 -7.90
C GLU A 148 9.99 -0.17 -9.29
N PRO A 149 9.71 -1.49 -9.42
CA PRO A 149 9.57 -2.14 -10.72
C PRO A 149 8.52 -1.45 -11.60
N TRP A 150 8.86 -1.17 -12.86
CA TRP A 150 7.94 -0.56 -13.82
C TRP A 150 6.70 -1.42 -14.09
N TRP A 151 6.86 -2.71 -13.90
CA TRP A 151 5.83 -3.73 -14.02
C TRP A 151 6.13 -4.90 -13.07
N ALA A 152 5.10 -5.42 -12.41
CA ALA A 152 5.17 -6.63 -11.61
C ALA A 152 4.02 -7.56 -12.03
N PHE A 153 4.27 -8.87 -11.97
CA PHE A 153 3.29 -9.89 -12.38
C PHE A 153 2.00 -9.83 -11.55
N LEU A 154 2.14 -9.56 -10.27
CA LEU A 154 1.02 -9.22 -9.40
C LEU A 154 1.09 -7.70 -9.21
N THR A 155 0.19 -6.96 -9.82
CA THR A 155 0.13 -5.49 -9.76
C THR A 155 -0.06 -5.01 -8.32
N MET A 156 1.01 -5.07 -7.54
CA MET A 156 1.02 -4.71 -6.12
C MET A 156 1.29 -3.23 -5.91
N TYR A 157 1.82 -2.54 -6.92
CA TYR A 157 2.27 -1.17 -6.84
C TYR A 157 1.36 -0.27 -7.68
N LYS A 158 0.93 0.83 -7.10
CA LYS A 158 0.19 1.88 -7.81
C LYS A 158 1.14 3.06 -8.01
N GLY A 159 1.59 3.27 -9.24
CA GLY A 159 2.43 4.42 -9.61
C GLY A 159 1.66 5.73 -9.69
N ASP A 160 2.38 6.82 -9.87
CA ASP A 160 1.80 8.16 -10.06
C ASP A 160 1.35 8.37 -11.51
N LEU A 161 2.05 7.74 -12.46
CA LEU A 161 1.63 7.59 -13.85
C LEU A 161 1.37 6.11 -14.11
N ILE A 162 0.23 5.82 -14.72
CA ILE A 162 -0.28 4.48 -14.94
C ILE A 162 -0.56 4.28 -16.43
N PHE A 163 0.01 3.23 -17.00
CA PHE A 163 -0.13 2.88 -18.41
C PHE A 163 -0.78 1.50 -18.48
N PRO A 164 -2.02 1.37 -19.00
CA PRO A 164 -2.80 0.14 -18.95
C PRO A 164 -2.27 -0.99 -19.82
N THR A 165 -1.37 -0.67 -20.77
CA THR A 165 -0.80 -1.68 -21.67
C THR A 165 0.70 -1.52 -21.80
N ARG A 166 1.38 -2.63 -22.08
CA ARG A 166 2.79 -2.63 -22.46
C ARG A 166 3.03 -3.44 -23.72
N PHE A 167 4.18 -3.26 -24.30
CA PHE A 167 4.66 -4.11 -25.37
C PHE A 167 5.75 -5.07 -24.87
N MET A 168 5.59 -6.34 -25.18
CA MET A 168 6.65 -7.34 -25.16
C MET A 168 7.36 -7.35 -26.52
N GLN A 169 8.43 -8.14 -26.65
CA GLN A 169 9.20 -8.19 -27.89
C GLN A 169 8.34 -8.49 -29.14
N ASN A 170 7.31 -9.31 -29.00
CA ASN A 170 6.54 -9.84 -30.13
C ASN A 170 5.03 -9.75 -29.98
N LYS A 171 4.52 -9.19 -28.90
CA LYS A 171 3.08 -9.07 -28.63
C LYS A 171 2.76 -7.88 -27.74
N SER A 172 1.53 -7.40 -27.82
CA SER A 172 0.95 -6.51 -26.83
C SER A 172 0.56 -7.33 -25.58
N ASP A 173 0.69 -6.68 -24.42
CA ASP A 173 0.34 -7.25 -23.14
C ASP A 173 -0.50 -6.22 -22.37
N TYR A 174 -1.57 -6.69 -21.74
CA TYR A 174 -2.53 -5.84 -21.02
C TYR A 174 -2.18 -5.70 -19.53
N ASN A 175 -0.93 -5.98 -19.17
CA ASN A 175 -0.44 -5.70 -17.83
C ASN A 175 -0.10 -4.21 -17.69
N THR A 176 -0.57 -3.63 -16.60
CA THR A 176 -0.34 -2.23 -16.25
C THR A 176 1.13 -1.98 -15.92
N THR A 177 1.65 -0.86 -16.41
CA THR A 177 3.00 -0.39 -16.10
C THR A 177 2.96 0.97 -15.43
N HIS A 178 4.02 1.30 -14.68
CA HIS A 178 4.02 2.43 -13.76
C HIS A 178 5.28 3.28 -13.86
N ILE A 179 5.15 4.58 -13.56
CA ILE A 179 6.24 5.49 -13.21
C ILE A 179 5.89 6.11 -11.86
N PHE A 180 6.87 6.28 -11.00
CA PHE A 180 6.71 6.67 -9.61
C PHE A 180 7.35 8.02 -9.33
N GLU A 181 6.71 8.84 -8.49
CA GLU A 181 7.29 10.06 -7.97
C GLU A 181 8.11 9.78 -6.71
N VAL A 182 9.36 10.23 -6.69
CA VAL A 182 10.25 10.15 -5.52
C VAL A 182 10.70 11.56 -5.17
N THR A 183 10.48 11.97 -3.92
CA THR A 183 10.91 13.27 -3.40
C THR A 183 12.07 13.10 -2.43
N LYS A 184 13.10 13.93 -2.59
CA LYS A 184 14.24 13.99 -1.67
C LYS A 184 14.43 15.41 -1.14
N ALA A 185 14.54 15.53 0.17
CA ALA A 185 14.86 16.80 0.81
C ALA A 185 16.30 17.20 0.52
N VAL A 186 16.53 18.49 0.37
CA VAL A 186 17.87 19.10 0.31
C VAL A 186 18.00 20.16 1.39
N ASN A 187 19.25 20.50 1.76
CA ASN A 187 19.45 21.55 2.77
C ASN A 187 19.06 22.92 2.20
N PRO A 188 17.98 23.54 2.68
CA PRO A 188 17.47 24.80 2.12
C PRO A 188 18.36 26.02 2.45
N ALA A 189 19.34 25.87 3.33
CA ALA A 189 20.32 26.92 3.62
C ALA A 189 21.51 26.94 2.66
N LYS A 190 21.62 25.92 1.78
CA LYS A 190 22.74 25.78 0.83
C LYS A 190 22.27 25.97 -0.60
N THR A 191 23.13 26.59 -1.42
CA THR A 191 22.89 26.73 -2.86
C THR A 191 23.22 25.43 -3.57
N LEU A 192 22.23 24.74 -4.11
CA LEU A 192 22.39 23.55 -4.95
C LEU A 192 22.87 23.96 -6.34
N THR A 193 23.86 23.27 -6.90
CA THR A 193 24.46 23.57 -8.22
C THR A 193 24.34 22.41 -9.21
N ALA A 194 24.29 21.16 -8.71
CA ALA A 194 24.13 19.99 -9.56
C ALA A 194 23.54 18.80 -8.79
N VAL A 195 22.93 17.91 -9.54
CA VAL A 195 22.45 16.60 -9.11
C VAL A 195 23.23 15.54 -9.90
N GLU A 196 23.88 14.61 -9.20
CA GLU A 196 24.56 13.47 -9.79
C GLU A 196 23.70 12.23 -9.60
N LEU A 197 23.25 11.64 -10.71
CA LEU A 197 22.38 10.45 -10.70
C LEU A 197 23.18 9.21 -10.25
N PRO A 198 22.51 8.17 -9.73
CA PRO A 198 23.14 6.89 -9.41
C PRO A 198 23.84 6.28 -10.62
N SER A 199 24.82 5.38 -10.37
CA SER A 199 25.39 4.54 -11.42
C SER A 199 24.88 3.10 -11.25
N THR A 200 23.96 2.66 -12.09
CA THR A 200 23.28 1.36 -12.01
C THR A 200 23.58 0.42 -13.19
N THR A 201 24.58 0.77 -14.01
CA THR A 201 24.87 0.04 -15.27
C THR A 201 25.39 -1.38 -15.07
N ASN A 202 25.89 -1.72 -13.89
CA ASN A 202 26.54 -3.02 -13.62
C ASN A 202 25.74 -3.92 -12.69
N THR A 203 24.44 -3.68 -12.51
CA THR A 203 23.60 -4.53 -11.65
C THR A 203 23.00 -5.68 -12.43
N THR A 204 23.01 -6.87 -11.88
CA THR A 204 22.32 -8.05 -12.44
C THR A 204 20.82 -7.95 -12.25
N ASP A 205 20.34 -7.06 -11.37
CA ASP A 205 18.97 -6.99 -10.91
C ASP A 205 18.12 -5.94 -11.64
N GLY A 206 18.72 -5.19 -12.54
CA GLY A 206 18.08 -4.15 -13.33
C GLY A 206 18.73 -2.77 -13.22
N ARG A 207 18.07 -1.74 -13.75
CA ARG A 207 18.57 -0.36 -13.81
C ARG A 207 17.52 0.62 -13.33
N ILE A 208 17.96 1.73 -12.75
CA ILE A 208 17.09 2.87 -12.43
C ILE A 208 16.99 3.79 -13.63
N HIS A 209 15.77 4.19 -13.96
CA HIS A 209 15.45 5.11 -15.03
C HIS A 209 14.82 6.38 -14.47
N VAL A 210 15.26 7.55 -14.95
CA VAL A 210 14.71 8.87 -14.62
C VAL A 210 14.03 9.45 -15.86
N PHE A 211 12.74 9.75 -15.76
CA PHE A 211 11.92 10.33 -16.84
C PHE A 211 11.86 11.85 -16.75
N ALA A 212 11.78 12.39 -15.53
CA ALA A 212 11.74 13.83 -15.30
C ALA A 212 12.33 14.18 -13.92
N MET A 213 12.74 15.44 -13.78
CA MET A 213 13.24 15.99 -12.51
C MET A 213 12.77 17.43 -12.34
N SER A 214 12.37 17.79 -11.14
CA SER A 214 11.96 19.14 -10.74
C SER A 214 12.52 19.51 -9.37
N LEU A 215 12.65 20.81 -9.12
CA LEU A 215 13.23 21.37 -7.92
C LEU A 215 12.26 22.38 -7.31
N ASN A 216 12.02 22.32 -6.01
CA ASN A 216 11.20 23.31 -5.30
C ASN A 216 12.08 24.37 -4.63
N ILE A 217 11.85 25.64 -4.98
CA ILE A 217 12.65 26.80 -4.53
C ILE A 217 12.30 27.17 -3.09
N VAL A 218 13.30 27.59 -2.30
CA VAL A 218 13.11 28.16 -0.97
C VAL A 218 12.38 29.48 -1.05
N SER A 219 11.24 29.60 -0.37
CA SER A 219 10.39 30.80 -0.40
C SER A 219 9.73 31.17 0.94
N GLY A 220 9.98 30.42 2.01
CA GLY A 220 9.31 30.55 3.30
C GLY A 220 8.27 29.47 3.54
N LEU A 221 7.23 29.77 4.32
CA LEU A 221 6.11 28.85 4.52
C LEU A 221 5.21 28.88 3.28
N VAL A 222 4.97 27.71 2.66
CA VAL A 222 4.22 27.59 1.42
C VAL A 222 3.14 26.52 1.50
N VAL A 223 2.01 26.77 0.84
CA VAL A 223 1.06 25.72 0.49
C VAL A 223 1.40 25.24 -0.92
N GLN A 224 1.89 24.02 -1.03
CA GLN A 224 2.37 23.44 -2.28
C GLN A 224 1.23 22.91 -3.14
N ASN A 225 0.26 22.26 -2.50
CA ASN A 225 -0.85 21.61 -3.17
C ASN A 225 -2.10 21.62 -2.32
N ILE A 226 -3.26 21.62 -2.99
CA ILE A 226 -4.55 21.25 -2.42
C ILE A 226 -5.12 20.08 -3.21
N ARG A 227 -5.74 19.14 -2.53
CA ARG A 227 -6.37 17.98 -3.16
C ARG A 227 -7.75 17.78 -2.55
N PRO A 228 -8.83 18.34 -3.14
CA PRO A 228 -10.19 17.98 -2.76
C PRO A 228 -10.40 16.49 -3.04
N THR A 229 -10.63 15.70 -2.01
CA THR A 229 -10.82 14.26 -2.11
C THR A 229 -12.30 13.90 -2.11
N GLN A 230 -12.63 12.63 -2.33
CA GLN A 230 -13.97 12.10 -2.06
C GLN A 230 -14.04 11.44 -0.67
N LYS A 231 -12.97 11.54 0.13
CA LYS A 231 -12.97 11.11 1.53
C LYS A 231 -13.94 11.96 2.36
N ARG A 232 -14.59 11.32 3.29
CA ARG A 232 -15.57 11.93 4.18
C ARG A 232 -15.04 11.97 5.60
N MET A 233 -15.43 12.96 6.36
CA MET A 233 -15.01 13.10 7.76
C MET A 233 -15.64 11.97 8.60
N ASP A 234 -14.84 11.41 9.51
CA ASP A 234 -15.34 10.46 10.50
C ASP A 234 -16.48 11.07 11.34
N GLY A 235 -17.59 10.35 11.41
CA GLY A 235 -18.78 10.76 12.14
C GLY A 235 -19.69 11.75 11.41
N ASP A 236 -19.27 12.30 10.26
CA ASP A 236 -20.13 13.14 9.41
C ASP A 236 -19.79 12.98 7.92
N THR A 237 -20.49 12.07 7.25
CA THR A 237 -20.26 11.77 5.84
C THR A 237 -20.74 12.83 4.86
N SER A 238 -21.31 13.93 5.34
CA SER A 238 -21.65 15.11 4.52
C SER A 238 -20.47 16.07 4.35
N VAL A 239 -19.40 15.87 5.13
CA VAL A 239 -18.21 16.73 5.17
C VAL A 239 -17.09 16.12 4.36
N GLN A 240 -16.61 16.87 3.38
CA GLN A 240 -15.50 16.50 2.49
C GLN A 240 -14.15 16.78 3.15
N ILE A 241 -13.18 15.89 2.96
CA ILE A 241 -11.79 16.12 3.34
C ILE A 241 -11.03 16.73 2.17
N VAL A 242 -10.35 17.84 2.42
CA VAL A 242 -9.39 18.43 1.49
C VAL A 242 -8.00 18.26 2.08
N GLU A 243 -7.15 17.51 1.41
CA GLU A 243 -5.75 17.37 1.80
C GLU A 243 -4.97 18.60 1.34
N ILE A 244 -4.20 19.18 2.23
CA ILE A 244 -3.36 20.34 1.98
C ILE A 244 -1.92 19.97 2.31
N THR A 245 -1.03 20.13 1.33
CA THR A 245 0.41 19.96 1.53
C THR A 245 1.04 21.31 1.87
N ILE A 246 1.57 21.41 3.09
CA ILE A 246 2.29 22.58 3.56
C ILE A 246 3.75 22.26 3.77
N GLY A 247 4.64 23.10 3.23
CA GLY A 247 6.10 22.98 3.37
C GLY A 247 6.71 24.22 3.99
N ASN A 248 7.76 24.03 4.78
CA ASN A 248 8.59 25.12 5.27
C ASN A 248 9.82 25.25 4.40
N ALA A 249 9.69 25.97 3.30
CA ALA A 249 10.78 26.26 2.37
C ALA A 249 11.66 27.44 2.85
N GLY A 250 11.53 27.89 4.08
CA GLY A 250 12.30 28.97 4.68
C GLY A 250 13.24 28.51 5.79
N PRO A 251 14.12 29.43 6.28
CA PRO A 251 15.05 29.12 7.37
C PRO A 251 14.40 29.22 8.76
N ALA A 252 13.21 29.78 8.87
CA ALA A 252 12.52 29.97 10.16
C ALA A 252 11.71 28.73 10.53
N TRP A 253 11.74 28.36 11.79
CA TRP A 253 10.93 27.26 12.32
C TRP A 253 9.47 27.68 12.57
N VAL A 254 8.56 26.76 12.30
CA VAL A 254 7.19 26.83 12.84
C VAL A 254 7.22 26.19 14.23
N LEU A 255 6.85 26.94 15.26
CA LEU A 255 6.95 26.57 16.67
C LEU A 255 5.72 26.99 17.47
N GLY A 256 5.62 26.54 18.71
CA GLY A 256 4.64 26.97 19.71
C GLY A 256 3.21 26.63 19.35
N ALA A 257 2.34 27.61 19.23
CA ALA A 257 0.96 27.40 18.79
C ALA A 257 0.86 26.88 17.34
N GLY A 258 1.97 26.90 16.59
CA GLY A 258 2.05 26.46 15.23
C GLY A 258 1.28 27.37 14.27
N VAL A 259 0.75 26.73 13.23
CA VAL A 259 -0.15 27.38 12.26
C VAL A 259 -1.48 26.68 12.21
N SER A 260 -2.57 27.44 11.99
CA SER A 260 -3.86 26.88 11.58
C SER A 260 -4.08 27.12 10.09
N ILE A 261 -4.75 26.18 9.45
CA ILE A 261 -4.95 26.14 8.00
C ILE A 261 -6.44 25.98 7.74
N SER A 262 -6.98 26.92 6.98
CA SER A 262 -8.37 26.91 6.52
C SER A 262 -8.44 27.15 5.03
N LEU A 263 -9.57 26.77 4.41
CA LEU A 263 -9.83 26.95 2.98
C LEU A 263 -11.15 27.66 2.79
N GLU A 264 -11.17 28.61 1.88
CA GLU A 264 -12.37 29.34 1.45
C GLU A 264 -12.48 29.31 -0.08
N ALA A 265 -13.68 29.05 -0.57
CA ALA A 265 -14.01 29.18 -1.99
C ALA A 265 -15.50 29.55 -2.13
N PRO A 266 -15.95 30.05 -3.29
CA PRO A 266 -17.37 30.29 -3.54
C PRO A 266 -18.19 29.02 -3.29
N GLY A 267 -19.15 29.05 -2.35
CA GLY A 267 -19.98 27.90 -2.00
C GLY A 267 -19.27 26.80 -1.18
N VAL A 268 -18.04 27.05 -0.70
CA VAL A 268 -17.26 26.09 0.11
C VAL A 268 -16.85 26.75 1.42
N LYS A 269 -17.09 26.06 2.54
CA LYS A 269 -16.76 26.54 3.88
C LYS A 269 -15.97 25.52 4.66
N THR A 270 -14.89 25.94 5.31
CA THR A 270 -14.20 25.14 6.32
C THR A 270 -15.08 24.94 7.56
N VAL A 271 -15.24 23.69 7.95
CA VAL A 271 -15.92 23.28 9.19
C VAL A 271 -14.93 22.82 10.26
N LYS A 272 -13.75 22.33 9.83
CA LYS A 272 -12.66 21.99 10.74
C LYS A 272 -11.33 22.37 10.10
N GLU A 273 -10.61 23.26 10.77
CA GLU A 273 -9.26 23.67 10.36
C GLU A 273 -8.25 22.56 10.67
N ALA A 274 -7.20 22.49 9.84
CA ALA A 274 -6.00 21.74 10.19
C ALA A 274 -5.06 22.57 11.06
N LYS A 275 -4.23 21.89 11.86
CA LYS A 275 -3.21 22.52 12.70
C LYS A 275 -1.87 21.81 12.53
N VAL A 276 -0.80 22.60 12.46
CA VAL A 276 0.59 22.10 12.43
C VAL A 276 1.37 22.81 13.52
N LYS A 277 1.77 22.09 14.58
CA LYS A 277 2.53 22.66 15.70
C LYS A 277 4.00 22.86 15.38
N ARG A 278 4.57 21.94 14.61
CA ARG A 278 6.00 21.95 14.32
C ARG A 278 6.26 21.72 12.84
N LEU A 279 7.08 22.57 12.24
CA LEU A 279 7.64 22.37 10.91
C LEU A 279 9.07 22.92 10.87
N ALA A 280 10.06 22.04 10.75
CA ALA A 280 11.45 22.43 10.63
C ALA A 280 11.72 23.06 9.25
N PRO A 281 12.80 23.83 9.08
CA PRO A 281 13.27 24.22 7.76
C PRO A 281 13.48 23.00 6.87
N GLY A 282 12.90 23.01 5.66
CA GLY A 282 12.95 21.89 4.71
C GLY A 282 11.91 20.78 4.96
N ASP A 283 11.14 20.86 6.02
CA ASP A 283 10.12 19.84 6.34
C ASP A 283 8.78 20.14 5.65
N GLN A 284 7.99 19.11 5.47
CA GLN A 284 6.68 19.14 4.82
C GLN A 284 5.69 18.27 5.56
N LYS A 285 4.42 18.69 5.58
CA LYS A 285 3.32 17.90 6.13
C LYS A 285 2.11 17.95 5.19
N ARG A 286 1.44 16.80 5.07
CA ARG A 286 0.08 16.72 4.52
C ARG A 286 -0.90 16.76 5.68
N VAL A 287 -1.89 17.63 5.57
CA VAL A 287 -2.91 17.86 6.60
C VAL A 287 -4.30 17.90 5.99
N ASP A 288 -5.30 17.55 6.78
CA ASP A 288 -6.69 17.47 6.37
C ASP A 288 -7.49 18.68 6.89
N VAL A 289 -8.08 19.42 5.94
CA VAL A 289 -9.07 20.46 6.22
C VAL A 289 -10.44 19.91 5.86
N ALA A 290 -11.38 19.94 6.79
CA ALA A 290 -12.73 19.48 6.54
C ALA A 290 -13.62 20.62 6.04
N VAL A 291 -14.31 20.42 4.92
CA VAL A 291 -15.15 21.44 4.27
C VAL A 291 -16.54 20.91 3.95
N VAL A 292 -17.48 21.84 3.83
CA VAL A 292 -18.81 21.59 3.24
C VAL A 292 -18.93 22.45 1.99
N ALA A 293 -19.34 21.82 0.89
CA ALA A 293 -19.63 22.49 -0.38
C ALA A 293 -21.14 22.49 -0.64
N ASP A 294 -21.67 23.61 -1.10
CA ASP A 294 -23.10 23.76 -1.42
C ASP A 294 -23.52 22.87 -2.60
N SER A 295 -22.60 22.63 -3.54
CA SER A 295 -22.77 21.78 -4.71
C SER A 295 -21.42 21.39 -5.30
N VAL A 296 -21.41 20.36 -6.16
CA VAL A 296 -20.20 20.04 -6.94
C VAL A 296 -19.92 21.17 -7.93
N SER A 297 -18.74 21.79 -7.84
CA SER A 297 -18.36 22.90 -8.69
C SER A 297 -16.86 23.10 -8.79
N ASN A 298 -16.40 23.58 -9.95
CA ASN A 298 -15.02 24.03 -10.15
C ASN A 298 -14.92 25.51 -9.73
N VAL A 299 -14.12 25.77 -8.72
CA VAL A 299 -13.97 27.11 -8.16
C VAL A 299 -12.52 27.42 -7.81
N THR A 300 -12.19 28.68 -7.76
CA THR A 300 -10.90 29.14 -7.22
C THR A 300 -10.94 29.11 -5.71
N ALA A 301 -10.03 28.38 -5.11
CA ALA A 301 -9.89 28.26 -3.66
C ALA A 301 -8.77 29.14 -3.11
N THR A 302 -8.96 29.65 -1.91
CA THR A 302 -7.93 30.37 -1.17
C THR A 302 -7.65 29.62 0.14
N VAL A 303 -6.42 29.16 0.30
CA VAL A 303 -5.93 28.57 1.54
C VAL A 303 -5.34 29.69 2.41
N LYS A 304 -5.80 29.81 3.64
CA LYS A 304 -5.25 30.72 4.63
C LYS A 304 -4.43 29.95 5.63
N VAL A 305 -3.18 30.36 5.80
CA VAL A 305 -2.25 29.84 6.80
C VAL A 305 -2.04 30.93 7.84
N MET A 306 -2.54 30.71 9.03
CA MET A 306 -2.52 31.70 10.13
C MET A 306 -1.55 31.24 11.20
N SER A 307 -0.54 32.07 11.47
CA SER A 307 0.34 31.99 12.64
C SER A 307 -0.05 33.03 13.69
N THR A 308 0.64 33.03 14.81
CA THR A 308 0.43 34.05 15.87
C THR A 308 0.77 35.47 15.43
N SER A 309 1.61 35.62 14.38
CA SER A 309 2.13 36.91 13.93
C SER A 309 1.72 37.32 12.54
N GLU A 310 1.29 36.36 11.70
CA GLU A 310 1.08 36.59 10.26
C GLU A 310 -0.03 35.68 9.70
N THR A 311 -0.72 36.20 8.69
CA THR A 311 -1.64 35.41 7.86
C THR A 311 -1.16 35.45 6.40
N SER A 312 -0.84 34.31 5.86
CA SER A 312 -0.52 34.14 4.45
C SER A 312 -1.70 33.50 3.71
N SER A 313 -1.87 33.89 2.44
CA SER A 313 -2.95 33.39 1.58
C SER A 313 -2.40 32.86 0.28
N PHE A 314 -2.86 31.67 -0.12
CA PHE A 314 -2.44 30.97 -1.34
C PHE A 314 -3.68 30.66 -2.18
N THR A 315 -3.64 31.01 -3.46
CA THR A 315 -4.80 30.89 -4.38
C THR A 315 -4.55 29.78 -5.37
N PHE A 316 -5.54 28.91 -5.50
CA PHE A 316 -5.53 27.73 -6.38
C PHE A 316 -6.72 27.80 -7.33
N PRO A 317 -6.51 28.02 -8.63
CA PRO A 317 -7.58 28.15 -9.62
C PRO A 317 -8.19 26.80 -10.00
N GLU A 318 -9.50 26.79 -10.22
CA GLU A 318 -10.24 25.71 -10.91
C GLU A 318 -10.13 24.31 -10.29
N TYR A 319 -10.23 24.22 -8.96
CA TYR A 319 -10.36 22.93 -8.29
C TYR A 319 -11.83 22.56 -8.10
N GLU A 320 -12.14 21.28 -8.29
CA GLU A 320 -13.47 20.73 -8.09
C GLU A 320 -13.70 20.38 -6.61
N PHE A 321 -14.70 20.98 -6.00
CA PHE A 321 -15.18 20.68 -4.65
C PHE A 321 -16.56 20.05 -4.70
N GLY A 322 -16.92 19.36 -3.64
CA GLY A 322 -18.19 18.69 -3.44
C GLY A 322 -18.10 17.17 -3.58
N LEU A 323 -18.92 16.51 -2.80
CA LEU A 323 -19.02 15.05 -2.76
C LEU A 323 -19.91 14.54 -3.89
N LYS A 324 -19.48 13.48 -4.55
CA LYS A 324 -20.18 12.83 -5.67
C LYS A 324 -20.59 11.40 -5.30
N ASN A 325 -21.59 10.90 -6.01
CA ASN A 325 -21.81 9.46 -6.08
C ASN A 325 -20.81 8.83 -7.05
N TYR A 326 -20.38 7.63 -6.73
CA TYR A 326 -19.53 6.84 -7.61
C TYR A 326 -20.33 6.23 -8.76
N THR A 327 -19.71 6.15 -9.94
CA THR A 327 -20.23 5.44 -11.12
C THR A 327 -19.29 4.27 -11.44
N GLU A 328 -19.68 3.44 -12.39
CA GLU A 328 -18.85 2.32 -12.86
C GLU A 328 -17.64 2.76 -13.68
N ASP A 329 -17.55 4.05 -14.01
CA ASP A 329 -16.42 4.60 -14.74
C ASP A 329 -15.16 4.57 -13.87
N LEU A 330 -14.04 4.16 -14.46
CA LEU A 330 -12.75 4.11 -13.78
C LEU A 330 -12.35 5.46 -13.19
N SER A 331 -12.59 6.56 -13.93
CA SER A 331 -12.33 7.92 -13.46
C SER A 331 -13.10 8.31 -12.19
N SER A 332 -14.25 7.67 -11.95
CA SER A 332 -15.03 7.84 -10.74
C SER A 332 -14.52 6.93 -9.61
N LEU A 333 -14.26 5.66 -9.91
CA LEU A 333 -13.80 4.68 -8.91
C LEU A 333 -12.41 5.03 -8.34
N THR A 334 -11.53 5.59 -9.16
CA THR A 334 -10.19 6.04 -8.71
C THR A 334 -10.21 7.17 -7.68
N LEU A 335 -11.35 7.83 -7.50
CA LEU A 335 -11.52 8.88 -6.49
C LEU A 335 -11.83 8.32 -5.10
N HIS A 336 -12.17 7.03 -4.98
CA HIS A 336 -12.31 6.38 -3.69
C HIS A 336 -10.93 6.12 -3.07
N GLU A 337 -10.81 6.33 -1.78
CA GLU A 337 -9.55 6.18 -1.05
C GLU A 337 -9.78 5.51 0.30
N SER A 338 -8.76 4.86 0.81
CA SER A 338 -8.80 4.26 2.14
C SER A 338 -9.15 5.30 3.21
N PRO A 339 -10.09 4.99 4.12
CA PRO A 339 -10.52 5.91 5.16
C PRO A 339 -9.43 6.13 6.21
N ASP A 340 -9.57 7.22 6.95
CA ASP A 340 -8.62 7.62 7.99
C ASP A 340 -8.40 6.54 9.04
N TRP A 341 -9.46 5.84 9.44
CA TRP A 341 -9.32 4.76 10.42
C TRP A 341 -8.37 3.66 9.93
N PHE A 342 -8.45 3.26 8.66
CA PHE A 342 -7.57 2.25 8.07
C PHE A 342 -6.13 2.76 7.96
N ASN A 343 -5.95 4.02 7.55
CA ASN A 343 -4.65 4.66 7.44
C ASN A 343 -3.93 4.78 8.79
N LYS A 344 -4.68 4.89 9.87
CA LYS A 344 -4.20 5.03 11.25
C LYS A 344 -4.07 3.71 11.99
N ALA A 345 -4.74 2.66 11.53
CA ALA A 345 -4.81 1.35 12.18
C ALA A 345 -3.48 0.59 12.19
N LYS A 346 -2.66 0.70 11.18
CA LYS A 346 -1.29 0.16 11.05
C LYS A 346 -1.11 -1.35 11.20
N TYR A 347 -1.90 -2.05 12.02
CA TYR A 347 -1.72 -3.45 12.37
C TYR A 347 -3.03 -4.22 12.36
N GLY A 348 -3.07 -5.30 11.61
CA GLY A 348 -4.20 -6.22 11.52
C GLY A 348 -3.79 -7.69 11.59
N ILE A 349 -4.74 -8.55 11.90
CA ILE A 349 -4.57 -10.01 11.87
C ILE A 349 -5.26 -10.56 10.62
N PHE A 350 -4.52 -11.29 9.80
CA PHE A 350 -5.04 -12.09 8.71
C PHE A 350 -5.31 -13.49 9.20
N ILE A 351 -6.32 -14.16 8.69
CA ILE A 351 -6.62 -15.53 9.08
C ILE A 351 -6.92 -16.36 7.84
N HIS A 352 -6.05 -17.30 7.52
CA HIS A 352 -6.28 -18.29 6.47
C HIS A 352 -6.83 -19.59 7.08
N TRP A 353 -8.13 -19.82 6.93
CA TRP A 353 -8.80 -20.98 7.53
C TRP A 353 -9.88 -21.55 6.62
N GLY A 354 -9.79 -22.87 6.37
CA GLY A 354 -10.68 -23.59 5.47
C GLY A 354 -10.37 -25.11 5.49
N PRO A 355 -10.98 -25.90 4.60
CA PRO A 355 -10.75 -27.35 4.49
C PRO A 355 -9.28 -27.73 4.26
N TYR A 356 -8.48 -26.88 3.66
CA TYR A 356 -7.03 -27.06 3.50
C TYR A 356 -6.27 -27.21 4.82
N ALA A 357 -6.84 -26.77 5.94
CA ALA A 357 -6.28 -27.01 7.26
C ALA A 357 -6.32 -28.48 7.68
N VAL A 358 -7.12 -29.32 7.01
CA VAL A 358 -7.22 -30.76 7.29
C VAL A 358 -5.95 -31.49 6.83
N PRO A 359 -5.55 -31.47 5.54
CA PRO A 359 -4.23 -31.96 5.15
C PRO A 359 -3.13 -31.11 5.82
N GLY A 360 -3.27 -29.80 5.85
CA GLY A 360 -2.33 -28.88 6.48
C GLY A 360 -0.90 -29.16 6.03
N TRP A 361 -0.64 -29.21 4.73
CA TRP A 361 0.63 -29.64 4.18
C TRP A 361 1.16 -28.67 3.11
N GLY A 362 2.29 -28.10 3.38
CA GLY A 362 3.13 -27.33 2.48
C GLY A 362 4.57 -27.81 2.56
N ASN A 363 5.54 -27.01 2.16
CA ASN A 363 6.96 -27.32 2.37
C ASN A 363 7.61 -26.35 3.38
N SER A 364 8.92 -26.48 3.57
CA SER A 364 9.73 -25.63 4.43
C SER A 364 10.65 -24.70 3.64
N THR A 365 10.24 -24.33 2.41
CA THR A 365 10.96 -23.39 1.57
C THR A 365 10.08 -22.16 1.36
N PRO A 366 10.55 -20.96 1.70
CA PRO A 366 9.76 -19.74 1.56
C PRO A 366 9.29 -19.53 0.13
N TYR A 367 8.02 -19.10 -0.01
CA TYR A 367 7.38 -18.70 -1.27
C TYR A 367 7.28 -19.80 -2.35
N GLU A 368 7.35 -21.07 -1.97
CA GLU A 368 7.30 -22.15 -2.95
C GLU A 368 5.98 -22.90 -2.99
N VAL A 369 5.50 -23.40 -1.84
CA VAL A 369 4.29 -24.23 -1.76
C VAL A 369 3.53 -23.95 -0.48
N TYR A 370 2.45 -23.23 -0.58
CA TYR A 370 1.56 -22.89 0.51
C TYR A 370 0.59 -24.01 0.84
N ALA A 371 0.30 -24.24 2.12
CA ALA A 371 -0.60 -25.30 2.56
C ALA A 371 -2.05 -25.08 2.09
N GLU A 372 -2.50 -23.86 1.97
CA GLU A 372 -3.83 -23.50 1.43
C GLU A 372 -3.96 -23.80 -0.07
N TRP A 373 -2.83 -24.02 -0.77
CA TRP A 373 -2.78 -24.47 -2.16
C TRP A 373 -2.66 -26.00 -2.32
N TYR A 374 -2.84 -26.77 -1.25
CA TYR A 374 -2.69 -28.23 -1.22
C TYR A 374 -3.47 -28.92 -2.37
N TRP A 375 -4.74 -28.56 -2.59
CA TRP A 375 -5.55 -29.15 -3.68
C TRP A 375 -4.94 -28.88 -5.05
N PHE A 376 -4.51 -27.64 -5.30
CA PHE A 376 -3.87 -27.27 -6.55
C PHE A 376 -2.58 -28.06 -6.79
N TYR A 377 -1.66 -28.09 -5.83
CA TYR A 377 -0.38 -28.77 -6.00
C TYR A 377 -0.51 -30.29 -6.11
N THR A 378 -1.46 -30.90 -5.43
CA THR A 378 -1.75 -32.34 -5.58
C THR A 378 -2.12 -32.70 -7.03
N HIS A 379 -2.76 -31.76 -7.76
CA HIS A 379 -3.16 -31.94 -9.16
C HIS A 379 -2.13 -31.41 -10.16
N HIS A 380 -1.07 -30.76 -9.70
CA HIS A 380 0.00 -30.20 -10.52
C HIS A 380 1.39 -30.70 -10.06
N PRO A 381 1.64 -32.01 -10.10
CA PRO A 381 2.85 -32.58 -9.51
C PRO A 381 4.15 -32.09 -10.17
N ALA A 382 4.10 -31.55 -11.38
CA ALA A 382 5.26 -30.96 -12.05
C ALA A 382 5.73 -29.65 -11.39
N THR A 383 4.84 -28.94 -10.69
CA THR A 383 5.14 -27.71 -9.96
C THR A 383 5.16 -27.91 -8.45
N ASP A 384 4.69 -29.04 -7.96
CA ASP A 384 4.67 -29.39 -6.54
C ASP A 384 6.09 -29.69 -6.03
N LYS A 385 6.59 -28.83 -5.19
CA LYS A 385 7.90 -28.98 -4.51
C LYS A 385 7.77 -29.49 -3.08
N SER A 386 6.54 -29.62 -2.58
CA SER A 386 6.27 -30.09 -1.20
C SER A 386 6.05 -31.58 -1.09
N GLY A 387 5.89 -32.27 -2.22
CA GLY A 387 5.47 -33.67 -2.24
C GLY A 387 4.03 -33.86 -1.77
N SER A 388 3.13 -32.91 -2.07
CA SER A 388 1.71 -32.98 -1.68
C SER A 388 1.05 -34.24 -2.21
N LEU A 389 1.41 -34.64 -3.45
CA LEU A 389 0.91 -35.86 -4.06
C LEU A 389 1.29 -37.11 -3.25
N GLU A 390 2.57 -37.31 -2.94
CA GLU A 390 3.05 -38.45 -2.15
C GLU A 390 2.53 -38.40 -0.71
N TYR A 391 2.46 -37.20 -0.13
CA TYR A 391 1.89 -37.02 1.20
C TYR A 391 0.41 -37.45 1.21
N GLY A 392 -0.38 -37.01 0.23
CA GLY A 392 -1.79 -37.36 0.08
C GLY A 392 -1.98 -38.87 -0.03
N LEU A 393 -1.24 -39.51 -0.96
CA LEU A 393 -1.30 -40.96 -1.16
C LEU A 393 -0.96 -41.76 0.11
N ARG A 394 0.11 -41.37 0.78
CA ARG A 394 0.58 -42.06 2.01
C ARG A 394 -0.37 -41.85 3.18
N THR A 395 -0.96 -40.68 3.30
CA THR A 395 -1.73 -40.28 4.49
C THR A 395 -3.20 -40.64 4.39
N PHE A 396 -3.78 -40.47 3.20
CA PHE A 396 -5.22 -40.60 2.99
C PHE A 396 -5.60 -41.73 2.03
N GLY A 397 -4.65 -42.18 1.18
CA GLY A 397 -4.89 -43.21 0.17
C GLY A 397 -5.27 -42.64 -1.21
N PRO A 398 -5.40 -43.52 -2.21
CA PRO A 398 -5.60 -43.09 -3.60
C PRO A 398 -7.04 -42.63 -3.93
N ASP A 399 -8.02 -43.04 -3.11
CA ASP A 399 -9.44 -42.82 -3.40
C ASP A 399 -9.97 -41.54 -2.75
N VAL A 400 -9.17 -40.86 -1.91
CA VAL A 400 -9.57 -39.62 -1.23
C VAL A 400 -9.51 -38.45 -2.21
N VAL A 401 -10.59 -37.68 -2.26
CA VAL A 401 -10.70 -36.43 -2.99
C VAL A 401 -10.72 -35.24 -2.01
N TYR A 402 -10.43 -34.04 -2.53
CA TYR A 402 -10.36 -32.85 -1.66
C TYR A 402 -11.65 -32.60 -0.85
N ASP A 403 -12.80 -32.84 -1.44
CA ASP A 403 -14.10 -32.60 -0.83
C ASP A 403 -14.39 -33.52 0.37
N ASP A 404 -13.67 -34.64 0.50
CA ASP A 404 -13.74 -35.50 1.70
C ASP A 404 -13.21 -34.82 2.95
N PHE A 405 -12.35 -33.80 2.80
CA PHE A 405 -11.85 -33.02 3.91
C PHE A 405 -12.91 -32.11 4.56
N PHE A 406 -14.00 -31.82 3.88
CA PHE A 406 -15.08 -31.01 4.46
C PHE A 406 -15.62 -31.58 5.76
N GLN A 407 -15.74 -32.90 5.85
CA GLN A 407 -16.23 -33.55 7.07
C GLN A 407 -15.23 -33.45 8.24
N ASN A 408 -13.94 -33.34 7.91
CA ASN A 408 -12.86 -33.26 8.90
C ASN A 408 -12.49 -31.81 9.28
N PHE A 409 -13.03 -30.84 8.55
CA PHE A 409 -13.01 -29.43 8.92
C PHE A 409 -14.09 -29.19 9.99
N THR A 410 -13.80 -29.55 11.23
CA THR A 410 -14.81 -29.71 12.28
C THR A 410 -15.09 -28.44 13.08
N ALA A 411 -14.13 -27.52 13.19
CA ALA A 411 -14.19 -26.37 14.09
C ALA A 411 -14.64 -26.75 15.54
N SER A 412 -14.30 -27.95 15.99
CA SER A 412 -14.82 -28.52 17.23
C SER A 412 -14.32 -27.83 18.50
N LYS A 413 -13.21 -27.07 18.38
CA LYS A 413 -12.62 -26.26 19.44
C LYS A 413 -12.65 -24.77 19.13
N PHE A 414 -13.34 -24.39 18.05
CA PHE A 414 -13.45 -22.99 17.66
C PHE A 414 -14.32 -22.22 18.65
N ASP A 415 -13.73 -21.23 19.29
CA ASP A 415 -14.41 -20.22 20.11
C ASP A 415 -14.14 -18.82 19.51
N PRO A 416 -15.15 -18.19 18.90
CA PRO A 416 -14.96 -16.89 18.26
C PRO A 416 -14.59 -15.77 19.25
N LYS A 417 -14.96 -15.92 20.55
CA LYS A 417 -14.56 -14.97 21.57
C LYS A 417 -13.06 -15.07 21.87
N GLU A 418 -12.54 -16.28 22.04
CA GLU A 418 -11.11 -16.48 22.26
C GLU A 418 -10.26 -15.96 21.11
N TRP A 419 -10.75 -16.08 19.88
CA TRP A 419 -10.09 -15.52 18.70
C TRP A 419 -10.00 -13.99 18.76
N VAL A 420 -11.12 -13.30 18.93
CA VAL A 420 -11.12 -11.83 18.95
C VAL A 420 -10.41 -11.28 20.19
N ASP A 421 -10.42 -11.98 21.31
CA ASP A 421 -9.63 -11.62 22.49
C ASP A 421 -8.13 -11.78 22.24
N LEU A 422 -7.72 -12.76 21.42
CA LEU A 422 -6.32 -12.89 21.01
C LEU A 422 -5.92 -11.75 20.07
N PHE A 423 -6.78 -11.35 19.12
CA PHE A 423 -6.50 -10.24 18.21
C PHE A 423 -6.35 -8.91 18.98
N ASP A 424 -7.23 -8.66 19.96
CA ASP A 424 -7.06 -7.52 20.86
C ASP A 424 -5.77 -7.67 21.68
N ALA A 425 -5.49 -8.84 22.26
CA ALA A 425 -4.28 -9.07 23.04
C ALA A 425 -3.00 -8.85 22.20
N ALA A 426 -3.04 -9.13 20.90
CA ALA A 426 -1.98 -8.86 19.95
C ALA A 426 -1.79 -7.34 19.66
N GLY A 427 -2.74 -6.50 20.06
CA GLY A 427 -2.74 -5.06 19.77
C GLY A 427 -3.27 -4.70 18.38
N ALA A 428 -3.91 -5.63 17.67
CA ALA A 428 -4.49 -5.38 16.36
C ALA A 428 -5.63 -4.35 16.43
N GLN A 429 -5.82 -3.62 15.32
CA GLN A 429 -6.91 -2.67 15.14
C GLN A 429 -7.98 -3.17 14.19
N TYR A 430 -7.68 -4.17 13.40
CA TYR A 430 -8.59 -4.85 12.48
C TYR A 430 -8.16 -6.29 12.26
N PHE A 431 -9.04 -7.06 11.64
CA PHE A 431 -8.71 -8.39 11.15
C PHE A 431 -9.38 -8.66 9.80
N VAL A 432 -8.81 -9.58 9.04
CA VAL A 432 -9.34 -10.04 7.75
C VAL A 432 -9.42 -11.57 7.79
N LEU A 433 -10.62 -12.13 7.64
CA LEU A 433 -10.87 -13.57 7.66
C LEU A 433 -11.13 -14.10 6.25
N THR A 434 -10.49 -15.20 5.86
CA THR A 434 -10.80 -15.86 4.59
C THR A 434 -12.25 -16.33 4.55
N SER A 435 -13.11 -15.55 3.90
CA SER A 435 -14.52 -15.94 3.71
C SER A 435 -14.66 -17.09 2.72
N LYS A 436 -13.84 -17.08 1.67
CA LYS A 436 -13.73 -18.14 0.65
C LYS A 436 -12.34 -18.08 0.02
N HIS A 437 -11.60 -19.20 0.00
CA HIS A 437 -10.34 -19.34 -0.72
C HIS A 437 -10.58 -19.88 -2.14
N HIS A 438 -9.51 -20.14 -2.89
CA HIS A 438 -9.56 -20.62 -4.27
C HIS A 438 -10.17 -22.00 -4.45
N ASP A 439 -10.31 -22.78 -3.36
CA ASP A 439 -11.02 -24.06 -3.35
C ASP A 439 -12.54 -23.94 -3.46
N GLY A 440 -13.04 -22.70 -3.39
CA GLY A 440 -14.47 -22.39 -3.48
C GLY A 440 -15.27 -22.70 -2.23
N PHE A 441 -14.63 -23.15 -1.13
CA PHE A 441 -15.34 -23.43 0.11
C PHE A 441 -15.55 -22.17 0.93
N ALA A 442 -16.81 -21.75 1.08
CA ALA A 442 -17.17 -20.56 1.84
C ALA A 442 -17.44 -20.88 3.31
N ILE A 443 -16.93 -20.04 4.22
CA ILE A 443 -17.20 -20.19 5.67
C ILE A 443 -18.33 -19.27 6.16
N PHE A 444 -19.17 -18.81 5.25
CA PHE A 444 -20.32 -17.93 5.47
C PHE A 444 -21.57 -18.43 4.74
N ASP A 445 -22.72 -17.87 5.08
CA ASP A 445 -23.98 -18.18 4.41
C ASP A 445 -24.03 -17.57 3.01
N THR A 446 -23.80 -18.40 2.02
CA THR A 446 -23.76 -18.06 0.59
C THR A 446 -25.14 -18.01 -0.05
N GLU A 447 -26.20 -18.15 0.73
CA GLU A 447 -27.62 -18.13 0.28
C GLU A 447 -27.87 -19.12 -0.89
N LYS A 448 -28.16 -18.58 -2.08
CA LYS A 448 -28.49 -19.38 -3.27
C LYS A 448 -27.31 -19.64 -4.20
N THR A 449 -26.20 -18.96 -4.00
CA THR A 449 -25.09 -18.95 -4.95
C THR A 449 -24.37 -20.29 -5.01
N THR A 450 -24.20 -20.95 -3.88
CA THR A 450 -23.62 -22.30 -3.78
C THR A 450 -24.01 -22.96 -2.46
N ASN A 451 -24.00 -24.30 -2.44
CA ASN A 451 -24.09 -25.09 -1.20
C ASN A 451 -22.71 -25.50 -0.69
N ARG A 452 -21.60 -25.12 -1.37
CA ARG A 452 -20.20 -25.43 -0.99
C ARG A 452 -19.77 -24.48 0.15
N ASN A 453 -20.34 -24.67 1.32
CA ASN A 453 -20.13 -23.77 2.45
C ASN A 453 -20.17 -24.49 3.82
N SER A 454 -19.71 -23.81 4.85
CA SER A 454 -19.60 -24.31 6.22
C SER A 454 -20.96 -24.54 6.93
N LEU A 455 -22.07 -24.08 6.37
CA LEU A 455 -23.41 -24.36 6.88
C LEU A 455 -23.89 -25.73 6.41
N ASN A 456 -23.51 -26.14 5.20
CA ASN A 456 -23.91 -27.40 4.59
C ASN A 456 -22.90 -28.54 4.86
N TYR A 457 -21.62 -28.20 5.00
CA TYR A 457 -20.54 -29.15 5.20
C TYR A 457 -19.65 -28.75 6.37
N GLY A 458 -18.82 -29.66 6.85
CA GLY A 458 -17.91 -29.40 7.96
C GLY A 458 -18.63 -29.04 9.24
N PRO A 459 -18.36 -27.87 9.84
CA PRO A 459 -18.82 -27.52 11.18
C PRO A 459 -20.34 -27.28 11.30
N LYS A 460 -21.05 -27.17 10.20
CA LYS A 460 -22.48 -26.82 10.15
C LYS A 460 -22.80 -25.49 10.84
N ARG A 461 -21.95 -24.49 10.66
CA ARG A 461 -21.99 -23.18 11.31
C ARG A 461 -21.69 -22.07 10.32
N ASP A 462 -22.24 -20.89 10.58
CA ASP A 462 -21.85 -19.65 9.90
C ASP A 462 -20.66 -19.04 10.66
N VAL A 463 -19.46 -19.52 10.32
CA VAL A 463 -18.22 -19.18 11.02
C VAL A 463 -17.90 -17.70 10.94
N LEU A 464 -18.05 -17.10 9.75
CA LEU A 464 -17.80 -15.67 9.55
C LEU A 464 -18.70 -14.82 10.45
N LYS A 465 -20.00 -15.14 10.47
CA LYS A 465 -20.96 -14.44 11.32
C LYS A 465 -20.58 -14.51 12.79
N GLU A 466 -20.18 -15.68 13.27
CA GLU A 466 -19.83 -15.87 14.66
C GLU A 466 -18.60 -15.05 15.08
N VAL A 467 -17.55 -14.96 14.23
CA VAL A 467 -16.39 -14.10 14.50
C VAL A 467 -16.77 -12.63 14.47
N PHE A 468 -17.55 -12.21 13.48
CA PHE A 468 -17.98 -10.81 13.36
C PHE A 468 -18.88 -10.39 14.53
N ASP A 469 -19.81 -11.24 14.94
CA ASP A 469 -20.67 -10.99 16.11
C ASP A 469 -19.86 -10.95 17.40
N ALA A 470 -18.88 -11.83 17.56
CA ALA A 470 -17.97 -11.82 18.70
C ALA A 470 -17.14 -10.53 18.74
N ALA A 471 -16.60 -10.08 17.61
CA ALA A 471 -15.87 -8.81 17.51
C ALA A 471 -16.79 -7.63 17.90
N LYS A 472 -17.97 -7.53 17.29
CA LYS A 472 -18.96 -6.47 17.63
C LYS A 472 -19.29 -6.43 19.12
N LYS A 473 -19.36 -7.59 19.75
CA LYS A 473 -19.79 -7.73 21.15
C LYS A 473 -18.67 -7.53 22.17
N TYR A 474 -17.51 -8.10 21.92
CA TYR A 474 -16.44 -8.20 22.91
C TYR A 474 -15.27 -7.26 22.64
N GLN A 475 -14.98 -6.99 21.35
CA GLN A 475 -13.87 -6.13 20.93
C GLN A 475 -14.35 -5.14 19.84
N PRO A 476 -15.29 -4.22 20.16
CA PRO A 476 -15.97 -3.37 19.18
C PRO A 476 -15.07 -2.38 18.47
N HIS A 477 -13.83 -2.18 18.93
CA HIS A 477 -12.83 -1.34 18.28
C HIS A 477 -12.16 -2.05 17.09
N LEU A 478 -12.26 -3.40 17.01
CA LEU A 478 -11.71 -4.15 15.89
C LEU A 478 -12.56 -3.98 14.64
N HIS A 479 -12.00 -3.39 13.60
CA HIS A 479 -12.61 -3.35 12.28
C HIS A 479 -12.56 -4.74 11.64
N ARG A 480 -13.59 -5.07 10.84
CA ARG A 480 -13.84 -6.42 10.33
C ARG A 480 -13.70 -6.46 8.82
N GLY A 481 -12.79 -7.29 8.34
CA GLY A 481 -12.51 -7.51 6.94
C GLY A 481 -12.77 -8.95 6.50
N THR A 482 -13.00 -9.11 5.22
CA THR A 482 -13.13 -10.40 4.55
C THR A 482 -12.13 -10.52 3.41
N TYR A 483 -11.37 -11.62 3.42
CA TYR A 483 -10.68 -12.09 2.23
C TYR A 483 -11.67 -12.85 1.34
N PHE A 484 -11.60 -12.61 0.05
CA PHE A 484 -12.47 -13.26 -0.93
C PHE A 484 -11.70 -13.61 -2.20
N SER A 485 -11.55 -14.91 -2.47
CA SER A 485 -11.03 -15.35 -3.76
C SER A 485 -12.03 -15.05 -4.87
N MET A 486 -11.60 -14.32 -5.89
CA MET A 486 -12.41 -14.03 -7.07
C MET A 486 -12.60 -15.29 -7.93
N PRO A 487 -11.54 -16.02 -8.33
CA PRO A 487 -11.67 -17.28 -9.06
C PRO A 487 -11.81 -18.48 -8.13
N GLU A 488 -12.24 -19.59 -8.70
CA GLU A 488 -12.23 -20.93 -8.07
C GLU A 488 -11.54 -21.93 -9.01
N TRP A 489 -10.54 -22.67 -8.50
CA TRP A 489 -9.67 -23.52 -9.34
C TRP A 489 -10.43 -24.52 -10.21
N TYR A 490 -11.31 -25.31 -9.60
CA TYR A 490 -11.94 -26.48 -10.23
C TYR A 490 -13.46 -26.34 -10.33
N ASN A 491 -13.98 -25.12 -10.18
CA ASN A 491 -15.39 -24.85 -10.45
C ASN A 491 -15.62 -24.83 -11.97
N PRO A 492 -16.42 -25.75 -12.54
CA PRO A 492 -16.65 -25.79 -13.99
C PRO A 492 -17.41 -24.55 -14.52
N ASP A 493 -18.13 -23.80 -13.65
CA ASP A 493 -18.80 -22.55 -14.04
C ASP A 493 -17.81 -21.41 -14.24
N PHE A 494 -16.60 -21.52 -13.67
CA PHE A 494 -15.49 -20.58 -13.93
C PHE A 494 -14.82 -20.82 -15.28
N GLY A 495 -15.06 -21.95 -15.96
CA GLY A 495 -14.37 -22.36 -17.18
C GLY A 495 -14.41 -21.35 -18.32
N LYS A 496 -15.46 -20.55 -18.42
CA LYS A 496 -15.58 -19.45 -19.39
C LYS A 496 -14.52 -18.36 -19.16
N TYR A 497 -14.05 -18.18 -17.93
CA TYR A 497 -13.10 -17.19 -17.47
C TYR A 497 -11.73 -17.81 -17.13
N GLY A 498 -11.68 -19.12 -17.03
CA GLY A 498 -10.48 -19.90 -16.73
C GLY A 498 -9.50 -19.98 -17.90
N PHE A 499 -8.29 -20.46 -17.60
CA PHE A 499 -7.21 -20.56 -18.58
C PHE A 499 -7.08 -21.97 -19.20
N ALA A 500 -8.00 -22.88 -18.90
CA ALA A 500 -7.93 -24.28 -19.36
C ALA A 500 -7.95 -24.47 -20.88
N THR A 501 -8.38 -23.46 -21.64
CA THR A 501 -8.50 -23.49 -23.10
C THR A 501 -7.33 -22.83 -23.84
N HIS A 502 -6.29 -22.38 -23.14
CA HIS A 502 -5.15 -21.68 -23.73
C HIS A 502 -3.93 -22.60 -23.72
N GLU A 503 -3.23 -22.71 -24.85
CA GLU A 503 -1.90 -23.34 -24.91
C GLU A 503 -0.98 -22.67 -23.88
N GLY A 504 -0.44 -23.45 -22.95
CA GLY A 504 0.37 -22.96 -21.83
C GLY A 504 -0.39 -22.77 -20.51
N ALA A 505 -1.62 -23.23 -20.41
CA ALA A 505 -2.43 -23.23 -19.17
C ALA A 505 -1.81 -24.05 -18.02
N ASP A 506 -0.79 -24.82 -18.28
CA ASP A 506 -0.16 -25.72 -17.30
C ASP A 506 0.70 -24.99 -16.27
N SER A 507 0.92 -23.69 -16.39
CA SER A 507 1.93 -23.02 -15.57
C SER A 507 1.40 -22.27 -14.35
N LEU A 508 0.12 -21.83 -14.31
CA LEU A 508 -0.50 -21.15 -13.14
C LEU A 508 -2.03 -21.15 -13.29
N GLY A 509 -2.60 -22.34 -13.50
CA GLY A 509 -3.94 -22.42 -14.02
C GLY A 509 -5.04 -22.23 -13.00
N TRP A 510 -5.94 -21.39 -13.36
CA TRP A 510 -7.32 -21.42 -12.89
C TRP A 510 -8.10 -22.29 -13.90
N PRO A 511 -8.12 -23.64 -13.78
CA PRO A 511 -8.52 -24.49 -14.88
C PRO A 511 -9.99 -24.31 -15.25
N GLY A 512 -10.87 -24.02 -14.28
CA GLY A 512 -12.29 -23.87 -14.54
C GLY A 512 -12.92 -25.15 -15.13
N ILE A 513 -12.38 -26.31 -14.78
CA ILE A 513 -12.89 -27.65 -15.10
C ILE A 513 -12.87 -28.48 -13.83
N LEU A 514 -13.64 -29.55 -13.78
CA LEU A 514 -13.56 -30.49 -12.67
C LEU A 514 -12.16 -31.09 -12.54
N ALA A 515 -11.67 -31.18 -11.31
CA ALA A 515 -10.42 -31.84 -11.02
C ALA A 515 -10.48 -33.33 -11.41
N ARG A 516 -9.31 -33.92 -11.67
CA ARG A 516 -9.18 -35.37 -11.87
C ARG A 516 -8.25 -35.91 -10.81
N ASN A 517 -8.73 -36.91 -10.08
CA ASN A 517 -7.92 -37.59 -9.08
C ASN A 517 -6.56 -38.02 -9.68
N PRO A 518 -5.44 -37.55 -9.14
CA PRO A 518 -4.12 -37.76 -9.77
C PRO A 518 -3.64 -39.20 -9.70
N TYR A 519 -4.30 -40.05 -8.89
CA TYR A 519 -3.93 -41.47 -8.72
C TYR A 519 -4.79 -42.41 -9.60
N THR A 520 -6.13 -42.12 -9.63
CA THR A 520 -7.07 -42.99 -10.35
C THR A 520 -7.42 -42.46 -11.74
N GLY A 521 -7.23 -41.15 -11.99
CA GLY A 521 -7.64 -40.48 -13.22
C GLY A 521 -9.13 -40.23 -13.34
N GLU A 522 -9.93 -40.58 -12.32
CA GLU A 522 -11.36 -40.33 -12.27
C GLU A 522 -11.65 -38.87 -12.02
N GLU A 523 -12.80 -38.36 -12.51
CA GLU A 523 -13.25 -37.00 -12.29
C GLU A 523 -13.68 -36.84 -10.85
N GLU A 524 -13.21 -35.75 -10.19
CA GLU A 524 -13.56 -35.41 -8.82
C GLU A 524 -14.87 -34.60 -8.77
N PRO A 525 -15.70 -34.78 -7.74
CA PRO A 525 -16.89 -33.97 -7.58
C PRO A 525 -16.52 -32.53 -7.18
N TYR A 526 -17.33 -31.57 -7.60
CA TYR A 526 -17.33 -30.22 -7.03
C TYR A 526 -18.58 -30.09 -6.12
N THR A 527 -18.44 -30.63 -4.91
CA THR A 527 -19.53 -30.84 -3.97
C THR A 527 -20.16 -29.51 -3.52
N GLY A 528 -21.47 -29.43 -3.59
CA GLY A 528 -22.24 -28.25 -3.22
C GLY A 528 -22.48 -27.26 -4.34
N ARG A 529 -21.99 -27.54 -5.57
CA ARG A 529 -22.28 -26.71 -6.74
C ARG A 529 -23.78 -26.58 -6.96
N VAL A 530 -24.22 -25.36 -7.22
CA VAL A 530 -25.56 -25.04 -7.73
C VAL A 530 -25.41 -24.64 -9.19
N PRO A 531 -26.18 -25.23 -10.13
CA PRO A 531 -26.13 -24.81 -11.54
C PRO A 531 -26.46 -23.33 -11.70
N ILE A 532 -25.59 -22.61 -12.40
CA ILE A 532 -25.68 -21.18 -12.68
C ILE A 532 -25.41 -20.95 -14.18
N ASP A 533 -25.88 -19.82 -14.70
CA ASP A 533 -25.68 -19.44 -16.10
C ASP A 533 -24.35 -18.70 -16.29
N ASP A 534 -23.98 -17.86 -15.34
CA ASP A 534 -22.74 -17.07 -15.38
C ASP A 534 -22.06 -16.99 -14.00
N TYR A 535 -20.78 -17.33 -13.97
CA TYR A 535 -20.00 -17.34 -12.71
C TYR A 535 -19.90 -15.95 -12.05
N ILE A 536 -19.76 -14.89 -12.84
CA ILE A 536 -19.63 -13.53 -12.31
C ILE A 536 -20.97 -13.03 -11.78
N GLU A 537 -22.02 -13.12 -12.59
CA GLU A 537 -23.33 -12.53 -12.29
C GLU A 537 -24.12 -13.33 -11.25
N ASP A 538 -23.97 -14.67 -11.22
CA ASP A 538 -24.78 -15.55 -10.37
C ASP A 538 -24.06 -16.04 -9.11
N LEU A 539 -22.70 -15.93 -9.06
CA LEU A 539 -21.92 -16.41 -7.92
C LEU A 539 -21.01 -15.34 -7.34
N GLN A 540 -20.05 -14.81 -8.13
CA GLN A 540 -18.99 -13.94 -7.60
C GLN A 540 -19.54 -12.63 -7.06
N VAL A 541 -20.25 -11.85 -7.88
CA VAL A 541 -20.82 -10.54 -7.48
C VAL A 541 -21.85 -10.71 -6.36
N PRO A 542 -22.82 -11.64 -6.44
CA PRO A 542 -23.74 -11.87 -5.32
C PRO A 542 -23.06 -12.25 -4.01
N GLN A 543 -21.98 -13.04 -4.03
CA GLN A 543 -21.22 -13.36 -2.81
C GLN A 543 -20.51 -12.13 -2.24
N GLN A 544 -19.92 -11.27 -3.09
CA GLN A 544 -19.36 -10.00 -2.65
C GLN A 544 -20.44 -9.08 -2.05
N GLU A 545 -21.62 -9.00 -2.66
CA GLU A 545 -22.77 -8.25 -2.12
C GLU A 545 -23.24 -8.82 -0.77
N ILE A 546 -23.29 -10.14 -0.59
CA ILE A 546 -23.60 -10.76 0.71
C ILE A 546 -22.59 -10.31 1.78
N LEU A 547 -21.29 -10.36 1.48
CA LEU A 547 -20.25 -9.93 2.41
C LEU A 547 -20.34 -8.44 2.73
N ALA A 548 -20.61 -7.60 1.73
CA ALA A 548 -20.71 -6.16 1.86
C ALA A 548 -21.95 -5.71 2.65
N TYR A 549 -23.12 -6.30 2.38
CA TYR A 549 -24.41 -5.81 2.88
C TYR A 549 -24.96 -6.61 4.06
N LYS A 550 -24.86 -7.94 4.03
CA LYS A 550 -25.37 -8.80 5.10
C LYS A 550 -24.38 -8.92 6.27
N TYR A 551 -23.09 -9.09 5.95
CA TYR A 551 -22.05 -9.19 6.97
C TYR A 551 -21.46 -7.84 7.35
N GLU A 552 -21.70 -6.82 6.53
CA GLU A 552 -21.22 -5.46 6.78
C GLU A 552 -19.69 -5.39 6.88
N THR A 553 -18.99 -6.12 6.00
CA THR A 553 -17.52 -6.03 5.96
C THR A 553 -17.06 -4.60 5.76
N GLU A 554 -15.97 -4.20 6.42
CA GLU A 554 -15.38 -2.86 6.33
C GLU A 554 -14.16 -2.86 5.41
N ILE A 555 -13.54 -4.04 5.22
CA ILE A 555 -12.42 -4.26 4.32
C ILE A 555 -12.79 -5.42 3.38
N MET A 556 -12.82 -5.15 2.08
CA MET A 556 -12.91 -6.21 1.06
C MET A 556 -11.50 -6.50 0.54
N TRP A 557 -10.92 -7.56 1.02
CA TRP A 557 -9.61 -8.04 0.59
C TRP A 557 -9.81 -9.14 -0.46
N CYS A 558 -9.94 -8.77 -1.72
CA CYS A 558 -10.04 -9.75 -2.80
C CYS A 558 -8.69 -10.38 -3.11
N ASP A 559 -8.71 -11.52 -3.79
CA ASP A 559 -7.52 -12.14 -4.34
C ASP A 559 -7.73 -12.67 -5.75
N CYS A 560 -6.65 -12.62 -6.55
CA CYS A 560 -6.57 -13.12 -7.92
C CYS A 560 -7.68 -12.61 -8.84
N GLY A 561 -8.01 -11.32 -8.76
CA GLY A 561 -9.07 -10.70 -9.55
C GLY A 561 -8.81 -10.67 -11.04
N ALA A 562 -9.24 -11.72 -11.75
CA ALA A 562 -9.12 -11.82 -13.20
C ALA A 562 -10.46 -11.71 -13.94
N ALA A 563 -11.56 -12.10 -13.34
CA ALA A 563 -12.91 -11.99 -13.90
C ALA A 563 -13.63 -10.77 -13.34
N ASN A 564 -14.44 -10.07 -14.12
CA ASN A 564 -14.65 -8.67 -13.89
C ASN A 564 -16.13 -8.24 -13.88
N GLY A 565 -16.78 -8.29 -12.74
CA GLY A 565 -18.00 -7.52 -12.42
C GLY A 565 -17.75 -6.42 -11.37
N SER A 566 -16.47 -6.13 -11.10
CA SER A 566 -16.05 -5.34 -9.95
C SER A 566 -16.47 -3.88 -9.99
N ALA A 567 -16.51 -3.24 -11.17
CA ALA A 567 -16.88 -1.83 -11.30
C ALA A 567 -18.32 -1.56 -10.81
N GLY A 568 -19.26 -2.41 -11.25
CA GLY A 568 -20.66 -2.34 -10.82
C GLY A 568 -20.83 -2.59 -9.32
N PHE A 569 -20.15 -3.60 -8.79
CA PHE A 569 -20.13 -3.88 -7.36
C PHE A 569 -19.54 -2.72 -6.55
N MET A 570 -18.35 -2.24 -6.91
CA MET A 570 -17.66 -1.17 -6.19
C MET A 570 -18.47 0.11 -6.14
N SER A 571 -19.02 0.56 -7.29
CA SER A 571 -19.81 1.79 -7.35
C SER A 571 -21.03 1.73 -6.43
N LYS A 572 -21.74 0.61 -6.40
CA LYS A 572 -22.91 0.40 -5.52
C LYS A 572 -22.48 0.37 -4.05
N TRP A 573 -21.46 -0.40 -3.72
CA TRP A 573 -21.02 -0.57 -2.34
C TRP A 573 -20.51 0.73 -1.74
N PHE A 574 -19.70 1.51 -2.49
CA PHE A 574 -19.22 2.82 -2.06
C PHE A 574 -20.36 3.80 -1.79
N ASN A 575 -21.33 3.86 -2.69
CA ASN A 575 -22.48 4.76 -2.53
C ASN A 575 -23.38 4.37 -1.34
N GLU A 576 -23.63 3.07 -1.15
CA GLU A 576 -24.45 2.60 -0.04
C GLU A 576 -23.74 2.79 1.30
N ALA A 577 -22.44 2.50 1.37
CA ALA A 577 -21.64 2.77 2.56
C ALA A 577 -21.69 4.25 2.94
N ASN A 578 -21.54 5.14 1.96
CA ASN A 578 -21.65 6.57 2.17
C ASN A 578 -23.05 6.99 2.69
N ALA A 579 -24.11 6.43 2.13
CA ALA A 579 -25.49 6.70 2.56
C ALA A 579 -25.76 6.24 4.00
N LEU A 580 -25.09 5.16 4.43
CA LEU A 580 -25.20 4.60 5.78
C LEU A 580 -24.19 5.21 6.78
N GLY A 581 -23.38 6.16 6.36
CA GLY A 581 -22.33 6.73 7.20
C GLY A 581 -21.18 5.78 7.52
N ARG A 582 -20.98 4.73 6.71
CA ARG A 582 -19.93 3.73 6.87
C ARG A 582 -18.72 4.11 6.02
N GLN A 583 -17.55 3.87 6.55
CA GLN A 583 -16.29 4.02 5.83
C GLN A 583 -15.66 2.65 5.59
N ILE A 584 -15.46 2.32 4.34
CA ILE A 584 -15.02 1.02 3.85
C ILE A 584 -13.77 1.16 3.00
N THR A 585 -13.10 0.04 2.74
CA THR A 585 -11.89 0.03 1.89
C THR A 585 -11.75 -1.27 1.12
N ILE A 586 -11.06 -1.19 -0.02
CA ILE A 586 -10.87 -2.29 -0.96
C ILE A 586 -9.41 -2.35 -1.45
N ASN A 587 -8.85 -3.56 -1.55
CA ASN A 587 -7.48 -3.74 -1.99
C ASN A 587 -7.32 -3.78 -3.52
N SER A 588 -6.06 -3.79 -3.97
CA SER A 588 -5.69 -3.76 -5.39
C SER A 588 -5.96 -5.07 -6.16
N ARG A 589 -6.44 -6.12 -5.51
CA ARG A 589 -6.64 -7.45 -6.13
C ARG A 589 -8.11 -7.75 -6.51
N CYS A 590 -8.99 -6.75 -6.43
CA CYS A 590 -10.41 -6.92 -6.76
C CYS A 590 -10.75 -6.74 -8.25
N GLY A 591 -9.80 -6.91 -9.15
CA GLY A 591 -10.01 -6.85 -10.60
C GLY A 591 -9.93 -5.46 -11.22
N ILE A 592 -9.86 -4.39 -10.44
CA ILE A 592 -9.63 -3.01 -10.88
C ILE A 592 -8.56 -2.39 -9.98
N VAL A 593 -7.32 -2.49 -10.40
CA VAL A 593 -6.17 -2.01 -9.62
C VAL A 593 -6.23 -0.49 -9.40
N GLU A 594 -6.55 0.25 -10.45
CA GLU A 594 -6.60 1.71 -10.43
C GLU A 594 -7.71 2.25 -9.53
N GLY A 595 -8.83 1.54 -9.43
CA GLY A 595 -9.96 1.88 -8.56
C GLY A 595 -9.81 1.42 -7.12
N SER A 596 -8.68 0.82 -6.77
CA SER A 596 -8.41 0.33 -5.41
C SER A 596 -7.87 1.42 -4.50
N ASP A 597 -8.04 1.22 -3.19
CA ASP A 597 -7.62 2.17 -2.16
C ASP A 597 -6.16 1.97 -1.74
N PHE A 598 -5.71 0.73 -1.67
CA PHE A 598 -4.36 0.38 -1.22
C PHE A 598 -3.77 -0.79 -1.98
N GLY A 599 -2.44 -0.75 -2.15
CA GLY A 599 -1.66 -1.85 -2.71
C GLY A 599 -1.37 -2.92 -1.66
N THR A 600 -1.17 -4.17 -2.11
CA THR A 600 -0.95 -5.33 -1.23
C THR A 600 0.32 -6.11 -1.62
N PRO A 601 1.52 -5.57 -1.35
CA PRO A 601 2.75 -6.36 -1.48
C PRO A 601 2.69 -7.56 -0.52
N GLU A 602 3.09 -8.73 -1.03
CA GLU A 602 3.07 -9.98 -0.29
C GLU A 602 4.49 -10.35 0.13
N TYR A 603 4.70 -10.57 1.43
CA TYR A 603 6.01 -10.81 2.05
C TYR A 603 7.08 -9.73 1.77
N LEU A 604 6.69 -8.61 1.19
CA LEU A 604 7.57 -7.50 0.85
C LEU A 604 7.23 -6.27 1.70
N THR A 605 8.23 -5.45 1.97
CA THR A 605 8.08 -4.14 2.57
C THR A 605 8.62 -3.11 1.60
N PHE A 606 7.91 -2.00 1.42
CA PHE A 606 8.45 -0.90 0.64
C PHE A 606 9.73 -0.38 1.28
N SER A 607 10.63 -0.03 0.44
CA SER A 607 11.96 0.37 0.83
C SER A 607 12.06 1.85 1.22
N SER A 608 11.02 2.65 0.91
CA SER A 608 10.93 4.07 1.25
C SER A 608 9.49 4.47 1.58
N VAL A 609 9.30 5.74 1.96
CA VAL A 609 7.96 6.30 2.14
C VAL A 609 7.17 6.20 0.84
N SER A 610 5.98 5.61 0.92
CA SER A 610 4.96 5.73 -0.11
C SER A 610 3.93 6.77 0.32
N THR A 611 3.62 7.74 -0.55
CA THR A 611 2.54 8.71 -0.31
C THR A 611 1.16 8.09 -0.44
N ARG A 612 1.06 6.95 -1.12
CA ARG A 612 -0.17 6.13 -1.23
C ARG A 612 -0.18 5.06 -0.16
N LYS A 613 -1.37 4.71 0.27
CA LYS A 613 -1.54 3.65 1.27
C LYS A 613 -1.22 2.28 0.68
N TRP A 614 -0.57 1.45 1.49
CA TRP A 614 -0.25 0.07 1.19
C TRP A 614 -0.33 -0.79 2.44
N GLU A 615 -0.43 -2.09 2.24
CA GLU A 615 -0.51 -3.08 3.30
C GLU A 615 0.32 -4.30 2.90
N SER A 616 1.27 -4.71 3.74
CA SER A 616 2.00 -5.96 3.54
C SER A 616 1.33 -7.10 4.29
N SER A 617 0.94 -8.15 3.58
CA SER A 617 0.52 -9.40 4.18
C SER A 617 1.71 -10.35 4.33
N GLN A 618 1.86 -10.94 5.52
CA GLN A 618 2.91 -11.92 5.80
C GLN A 618 2.40 -12.96 6.80
N GLY A 619 2.71 -14.23 6.56
CA GLY A 619 2.43 -15.30 7.52
C GLY A 619 3.35 -15.24 8.74
N MET A 620 2.82 -15.59 9.91
CA MET A 620 3.68 -15.95 11.06
C MET A 620 4.47 -17.23 10.77
N ASP A 621 3.86 -18.15 10.04
CA ASP A 621 4.55 -19.23 9.34
C ASP A 621 5.25 -18.63 8.10
N PRO A 622 6.58 -18.73 7.97
CA PRO A 622 7.31 -18.16 6.83
C PRO A 622 7.07 -18.91 5.52
N TYR A 623 6.39 -20.05 5.55
CA TYR A 623 6.23 -20.96 4.41
C TYR A 623 4.78 -21.04 3.91
N SER A 624 3.81 -20.56 4.69
CA SER A 624 2.39 -20.73 4.39
C SER A 624 1.52 -19.71 5.12
N TYR A 625 0.40 -19.32 4.52
CA TYR A 625 -0.66 -18.60 5.22
C TYR A 625 -1.58 -19.58 5.97
N GLY A 626 -2.08 -20.62 5.32
CA GLY A 626 -2.84 -21.68 5.98
C GLY A 626 -1.98 -22.58 6.87
N TYR A 627 -2.62 -23.25 7.83
CA TYR A 627 -1.93 -24.19 8.74
C TYR A 627 -1.07 -25.19 8.00
N ASN A 628 0.23 -25.20 8.28
CA ASN A 628 1.22 -26.11 7.73
C ASN A 628 1.88 -26.94 8.84
N ARG A 629 1.56 -28.22 8.89
CA ARG A 629 2.14 -29.12 9.90
C ARG A 629 3.61 -29.46 9.67
N ALA A 630 4.17 -29.11 8.51
CA ALA A 630 5.57 -29.33 8.20
C ALA A 630 6.47 -28.24 8.80
N THR A 631 5.92 -27.09 9.17
CA THR A 631 6.67 -25.97 9.73
C THR A 631 7.08 -26.27 11.18
N PRO A 632 8.38 -26.28 11.51
CA PRO A 632 8.85 -26.37 12.87
C PRO A 632 8.47 -25.14 13.71
N ASP A 633 8.16 -25.32 14.99
CA ASP A 633 7.82 -24.21 15.90
C ASP A 633 8.92 -23.13 15.96
N SER A 634 10.19 -23.50 15.74
CA SER A 634 11.33 -22.58 15.74
C SER A 634 11.35 -21.59 14.58
N ASP A 635 10.62 -21.89 13.51
CA ASP A 635 10.67 -21.11 12.27
C ASP A 635 9.59 -20.03 12.24
N TYR A 636 8.56 -20.14 13.09
CA TYR A 636 7.52 -19.13 13.20
C TYR A 636 8.07 -17.78 13.66
N MET A 637 7.49 -16.69 13.19
CA MET A 637 7.85 -15.34 13.64
C MET A 637 7.72 -15.22 15.14
N ASN A 638 8.77 -14.78 15.81
CA ASN A 638 8.74 -14.43 17.22
C ASN A 638 8.27 -12.97 17.42
N ALA A 639 8.01 -12.59 18.67
CA ALA A 639 7.52 -11.26 19.01
C ALA A 639 8.45 -10.11 18.56
N SER A 640 9.78 -10.32 18.62
CA SER A 640 10.76 -9.32 18.17
C SER A 640 10.63 -9.05 16.67
N THR A 641 10.49 -10.13 15.87
CA THR A 641 10.31 -10.01 14.41
C THR A 641 8.99 -9.31 14.08
N VAL A 642 7.90 -9.64 14.78
CA VAL A 642 6.59 -8.99 14.58
C VAL A 642 6.69 -7.49 14.85
N VAL A 643 7.29 -7.09 15.98
CA VAL A 643 7.46 -5.67 16.34
C VAL A 643 8.35 -4.95 15.33
N ALA A 644 9.49 -5.54 14.94
CA ALA A 644 10.42 -4.92 13.99
C ALA A 644 9.75 -4.66 12.62
N LYS A 645 9.00 -5.64 12.11
CA LYS A 645 8.25 -5.50 10.84
C LYS A 645 7.15 -4.43 10.92
N LEU A 646 6.39 -4.41 12.02
CA LEU A 646 5.35 -3.39 12.24
C LEU A 646 5.95 -1.99 12.26
N VAL A 647 7.05 -1.79 12.98
CA VAL A 647 7.75 -0.51 13.09
C VAL A 647 8.27 -0.07 11.71
N ASP A 648 8.90 -0.98 10.98
CA ASP A 648 9.44 -0.70 9.65
C ASP A 648 8.34 -0.28 8.66
N MET A 649 7.25 -1.03 8.57
CA MET A 649 6.13 -0.72 7.68
C MET A 649 5.44 0.59 8.06
N THR A 650 5.25 0.84 9.35
CA THR A 650 4.60 2.05 9.85
C THR A 650 5.37 3.31 9.47
N SER A 651 6.70 3.29 9.59
CA SER A 651 7.56 4.43 9.22
C SER A 651 7.46 4.79 7.74
N LYS A 652 7.09 3.84 6.88
CA LYS A 652 6.97 3.96 5.43
C LYS A 652 5.54 4.14 4.93
N ASN A 653 4.59 4.50 5.81
CA ASN A 653 3.15 4.66 5.54
C ASN A 653 2.40 3.35 5.27
N GLY A 654 2.97 2.21 5.63
CA GLY A 654 2.33 0.90 5.44
C GLY A 654 1.43 0.48 6.59
N ASN A 655 0.62 -0.55 6.34
CA ASN A 655 -0.01 -1.39 7.34
C ASN A 655 0.64 -2.77 7.33
N PHE A 656 0.68 -3.41 8.47
CA PHE A 656 1.10 -4.80 8.61
C PHE A 656 -0.11 -5.70 8.85
N LEU A 657 -0.41 -6.59 7.91
CA LEU A 657 -1.44 -7.60 8.02
C LEU A 657 -0.76 -8.95 8.28
N LEU A 658 -0.72 -9.37 9.56
CA LEU A 658 0.00 -10.55 10.02
C LEU A 658 -0.92 -11.77 10.05
N ASP A 659 -0.60 -12.79 9.27
CA ASP A 659 -1.45 -13.96 9.12
C ASP A 659 -1.18 -15.05 10.14
N ILE A 660 -2.26 -15.73 10.52
CA ILE A 660 -2.27 -16.97 11.30
C ILE A 660 -3.03 -18.06 10.55
N GLY A 661 -2.56 -19.30 10.70
CA GLY A 661 -3.17 -20.48 10.08
C GLY A 661 -3.79 -21.42 11.13
N PRO A 662 -5.09 -21.27 11.51
CA PRO A 662 -5.72 -22.16 12.46
C PRO A 662 -5.84 -23.60 11.96
N LYS A 663 -5.74 -24.56 12.88
CA LYS A 663 -5.97 -25.99 12.62
C LYS A 663 -7.43 -26.27 12.27
N ALA A 664 -7.72 -27.41 11.65
CA ALA A 664 -9.08 -27.79 11.23
C ALA A 664 -10.10 -27.85 12.37
N ASP A 665 -9.66 -28.05 13.61
CA ASP A 665 -10.52 -28.02 14.81
C ASP A 665 -10.79 -26.61 15.35
N GLY A 666 -10.17 -25.56 14.78
CA GLY A 666 -10.30 -24.18 15.20
C GLY A 666 -9.27 -23.71 16.24
N THR A 667 -8.33 -24.58 16.60
CA THR A 667 -7.22 -24.19 17.49
C THR A 667 -6.20 -23.35 16.76
N ILE A 668 -5.88 -22.17 17.27
CA ILE A 668 -4.72 -21.37 16.80
C ILE A 668 -3.44 -22.04 17.31
N VAL A 669 -2.40 -22.04 16.49
CA VAL A 669 -1.11 -22.67 16.82
C VAL A 669 -0.50 -21.98 18.05
N ASP A 670 -0.06 -22.75 19.04
CA ASP A 670 0.38 -22.20 20.34
C ASP A 670 1.54 -21.22 20.20
N VAL A 671 2.51 -21.48 19.31
CA VAL A 671 3.66 -20.60 19.09
C VAL A 671 3.21 -19.26 18.48
N GLU A 672 2.23 -19.26 17.57
CA GLU A 672 1.63 -18.03 17.04
C GLU A 672 0.94 -17.23 18.15
N ALA A 673 0.06 -17.89 18.92
CA ALA A 673 -0.69 -17.22 19.98
C ALA A 673 0.23 -16.63 21.07
N GLN A 674 1.32 -17.30 21.41
CA GLN A 674 2.30 -16.81 22.37
C GLN A 674 3.07 -15.60 21.85
N ALA A 675 3.56 -15.66 20.59
CA ALA A 675 4.28 -14.56 19.97
C ALA A 675 3.40 -13.32 19.78
N LEU A 676 2.13 -13.51 19.36
CA LEU A 676 1.14 -12.43 19.25
C LEU A 676 0.89 -11.73 20.58
N ARG A 677 0.66 -12.49 21.66
CA ARG A 677 0.46 -11.91 23.00
C ARG A 677 1.71 -11.15 23.47
N ALA A 678 2.89 -11.70 23.26
CA ALA A 678 4.15 -11.06 23.65
C ALA A 678 4.39 -9.76 22.87
N ALA A 679 4.23 -9.78 21.53
CA ALA A 679 4.31 -8.58 20.70
C ALA A 679 3.25 -7.54 21.11
N GLY A 680 2.03 -7.99 21.41
CA GLY A 680 0.92 -7.14 21.80
C GLY A 680 1.16 -6.35 23.10
N VAL A 681 1.89 -6.92 24.05
CA VAL A 681 2.32 -6.20 25.26
C VAL A 681 3.15 -4.98 24.89
N TRP A 682 4.13 -5.15 23.99
CA TRP A 682 4.96 -4.05 23.51
C TRP A 682 4.14 -3.05 22.69
N ILE A 683 3.34 -3.53 21.74
CA ILE A 683 2.54 -2.70 20.82
C ILE A 683 1.58 -1.78 21.62
N LYS A 684 0.85 -2.34 22.58
CA LYS A 684 -0.08 -1.56 23.40
C LYS A 684 0.64 -0.53 24.27
N LYS A 685 1.82 -0.87 24.79
CA LYS A 685 2.65 0.02 25.60
C LYS A 685 3.22 1.19 24.79
N HIS A 686 3.50 0.98 23.50
CA HIS A 686 4.08 1.98 22.60
C HIS A 686 3.08 2.51 21.55
N ALA A 687 1.78 2.36 21.81
CA ALA A 687 0.70 2.64 20.88
C ALA A 687 0.77 4.06 20.26
N GLU A 688 1.18 5.07 21.01
CA GLU A 688 1.26 6.47 20.54
C GLU A 688 2.36 6.68 19.47
N ALA A 689 3.39 5.83 19.43
CA ALA A 689 4.45 5.89 18.42
C ALA A 689 4.12 5.09 17.14
N ILE A 690 3.07 4.27 17.18
CA ILE A 690 2.63 3.39 16.10
C ILE A 690 1.31 3.87 15.50
N PHE A 691 0.24 3.91 16.32
CA PHE A 691 -1.11 4.22 15.85
C PHE A 691 -1.34 5.73 15.76
N ASN A 692 -2.20 6.12 14.83
CA ASN A 692 -2.49 7.54 14.55
C ASN A 692 -1.25 8.38 14.16
N THR A 693 -0.13 7.73 13.84
CA THR A 693 1.08 8.38 13.35
C THR A 693 1.04 8.56 11.84
N THR A 694 1.85 9.48 11.36
CA THR A 694 2.18 9.66 9.95
C THR A 694 3.66 9.42 9.72
N TYR A 695 4.01 9.13 8.47
CA TYR A 695 5.40 9.08 8.05
C TYR A 695 6.04 10.48 8.15
N TRP A 696 7.36 10.52 8.26
CA TRP A 696 8.12 11.75 8.14
C TRP A 696 8.55 11.95 6.69
N PHE A 697 8.22 13.12 6.15
CA PHE A 697 8.46 13.44 4.74
C PHE A 697 9.95 13.37 4.34
N ILE A 698 10.84 13.80 5.23
CA ILE A 698 12.28 13.90 4.94
C ILE A 698 12.89 12.50 4.81
N GLU A 699 12.64 11.62 5.80
CA GLU A 699 13.22 10.28 5.82
C GLU A 699 12.37 9.33 6.67
N ALA A 700 12.24 8.07 6.25
CA ALA A 700 11.55 7.03 7.00
C ALA A 700 12.46 6.35 8.02
N GLU A 701 13.76 6.30 7.72
CA GLU A 701 14.75 5.49 8.43
C GLU A 701 16.14 6.09 8.35
N GLU A 702 17.02 5.74 9.30
CA GLU A 702 18.43 6.00 9.22
C GLU A 702 19.21 4.72 9.51
N GLY A 703 19.96 4.24 8.51
CA GLY A 703 20.63 2.96 8.57
C GLY A 703 19.63 1.77 8.71
N GLU A 704 20.14 0.64 9.18
CA GLU A 704 19.35 -0.59 9.27
C GLU A 704 18.39 -0.61 10.47
N HIS A 705 18.70 0.13 11.54
CA HIS A 705 18.09 -0.06 12.86
C HIS A 705 17.26 1.11 13.39
N ILE A 706 17.18 2.24 12.68
CA ILE A 706 16.46 3.42 13.14
C ILE A 706 15.28 3.72 12.23
N ARG A 707 14.11 4.00 12.83
CA ARG A 707 12.88 4.35 12.12
C ARG A 707 12.27 5.60 12.70
N PHE A 708 11.48 6.31 11.89
CA PHE A 708 10.85 7.57 12.29
C PHE A 708 9.35 7.54 12.09
N THR A 709 8.62 8.02 13.08
CA THR A 709 7.19 8.32 12.97
C THR A 709 6.89 9.66 13.65
N GLN A 710 5.75 10.27 13.33
CA GLN A 710 5.36 11.53 13.93
C GLN A 710 3.85 11.65 14.13
N THR A 711 3.50 12.51 15.06
CA THR A 711 2.14 13.06 15.22
C THR A 711 2.21 14.58 15.09
N ASN A 712 1.10 15.26 15.35
CA ASN A 712 1.13 16.72 15.43
C ASN A 712 1.85 17.23 16.69
N ASP A 713 1.93 16.41 17.74
CA ASP A 713 2.40 16.81 19.08
C ASP A 713 3.80 16.30 19.42
N ALA A 714 4.30 15.30 18.71
CA ALA A 714 5.57 14.65 18.99
C ALA A 714 6.21 14.01 17.76
N PHE A 715 7.51 13.78 17.86
CA PHE A 715 8.29 12.98 16.91
C PHE A 715 8.88 11.78 17.64
N TYR A 716 8.93 10.63 16.98
CA TYR A 716 9.39 9.38 17.57
C TYR A 716 10.57 8.82 16.78
N ILE A 717 11.61 8.42 17.51
CA ILE A 717 12.77 7.70 16.99
C ILE A 717 12.69 6.28 17.55
N LEU A 718 12.56 5.29 16.68
CA LEU A 718 12.36 3.90 17.05
C LEU A 718 13.62 3.10 16.69
N PHE A 719 14.26 2.52 17.69
CA PHE A 719 15.49 1.74 17.56
C PHE A 719 15.15 0.25 17.56
N LEU A 720 15.39 -0.42 16.44
CA LEU A 720 15.20 -1.86 16.27
C LEU A 720 16.30 -2.69 16.96
N GLU A 721 17.37 -2.03 17.39
CA GLU A 721 18.44 -2.61 18.19
C GLU A 721 18.69 -1.72 19.42
N GLU A 722 19.00 -2.35 20.56
CA GLU A 722 19.18 -1.63 21.81
C GLU A 722 20.39 -0.69 21.74
N PRO A 723 20.25 0.62 21.91
CA PRO A 723 21.36 1.52 22.03
C PRO A 723 22.22 1.19 23.27
N VAL A 724 23.53 1.35 23.15
CA VAL A 724 24.45 0.99 24.25
C VAL A 724 24.26 1.92 25.45
N ALA A 725 23.86 1.37 26.58
CA ALA A 725 23.59 2.11 27.79
C ALA A 725 24.80 2.94 28.28
N GLY A 726 24.56 4.24 28.49
CA GLY A 726 25.57 5.21 28.90
C GLY A 726 26.48 5.71 27.77
N GLN A 727 26.17 5.41 26.51
CA GLN A 727 26.84 5.99 25.33
C GLN A 727 25.91 6.96 24.60
N ASP A 728 26.52 7.80 23.79
CA ASP A 728 25.78 8.70 22.92
C ASP A 728 25.40 8.00 21.62
N VAL A 729 24.16 8.25 21.18
CA VAL A 729 23.64 7.86 19.84
C VAL A 729 23.55 9.10 18.98
N VAL A 730 24.17 9.12 17.83
CA VAL A 730 24.13 10.25 16.90
C VAL A 730 23.17 9.93 15.75
N ILE A 731 22.24 10.84 15.51
CA ILE A 731 21.31 10.82 14.39
C ILE A 731 21.71 11.93 13.42
N HIS A 732 21.95 11.57 12.17
CA HIS A 732 22.39 12.50 11.12
C HIS A 732 21.22 13.17 10.40
N ALA A 733 20.05 12.51 10.37
CA ALA A 733 18.82 13.07 9.81
C ALA A 733 18.46 14.40 10.50
N PRO A 734 17.93 15.41 9.76
CA PRO A 734 17.63 16.74 10.28
C PRO A 734 16.34 16.73 11.12
N LEU A 735 16.39 16.05 12.27
CA LEU A 735 15.25 15.84 13.16
C LEU A 735 14.52 17.16 13.49
N PRO A 736 13.18 17.17 13.61
CA PRO A 736 12.41 18.35 13.95
C PRO A 736 12.46 18.67 15.47
N ILE A 737 13.64 18.61 16.05
CA ILE A 737 13.91 18.93 17.45
C ILE A 737 14.37 20.38 17.59
N TYR A 738 13.87 21.10 18.56
CA TYR A 738 14.18 22.51 18.82
C TYR A 738 14.61 22.73 20.27
N ASP A 739 15.36 23.81 20.50
CA ASP A 739 15.88 24.13 21.84
C ASP A 739 14.73 24.27 22.85
N GLY A 740 14.81 23.53 23.93
CA GLY A 740 13.77 23.42 24.95
C GLY A 740 12.81 22.25 24.82
N ASP A 741 12.89 21.47 23.70
CA ASP A 741 12.15 20.22 23.60
C ASP A 741 12.64 19.20 24.62
N ILE A 742 11.69 18.47 25.22
CA ILE A 742 11.98 17.39 26.16
C ILE A 742 12.01 16.07 25.38
N VAL A 743 13.11 15.35 25.54
CA VAL A 743 13.26 14.00 25.00
C VAL A 743 13.16 12.99 26.12
N THR A 744 12.32 11.99 25.95
CA THR A 744 12.15 10.91 26.94
C THR A 744 12.26 9.55 26.28
N VAL A 745 12.70 8.55 27.02
CA VAL A 745 12.45 7.16 26.65
C VAL A 745 10.98 6.87 26.86
N LEU A 746 10.27 6.60 25.78
CA LEU A 746 8.84 6.31 25.83
C LEU A 746 8.58 5.13 26.75
N THR A 747 7.55 5.22 27.61
CA THR A 747 7.14 4.20 28.59
C THR A 747 7.96 4.10 29.88
N GLU A 748 9.16 4.68 29.94
CA GLU A 748 9.99 4.70 31.15
C GLU A 748 10.01 6.10 31.80
N ASP A 749 9.52 7.13 31.09
CA ASP A 749 9.55 8.54 31.48
C ASP A 749 10.94 9.06 31.87
N ILE A 750 11.99 8.42 31.36
CA ILE A 750 13.38 8.79 31.59
C ILE A 750 13.76 9.90 30.61
N GLU A 751 14.15 11.06 31.12
CA GLU A 751 14.61 12.18 30.31
C GLU A 751 15.98 11.87 29.70
N VAL A 752 16.13 12.13 28.39
CA VAL A 752 17.34 11.92 27.61
C VAL A 752 17.96 13.26 27.25
N LYS A 753 19.19 13.50 27.67
CA LYS A 753 19.93 14.69 27.28
C LYS A 753 20.32 14.61 25.81
N TRP A 754 20.22 15.74 25.12
CA TRP A 754 20.59 15.83 23.72
C TRP A 754 21.38 17.10 23.42
N SER A 755 22.14 17.10 22.34
CA SER A 755 22.90 18.25 21.87
C SER A 755 23.04 18.24 20.35
N ARG A 756 23.20 19.42 19.75
CA ARG A 756 23.51 19.57 18.33
C ARG A 756 25.02 19.62 18.13
N GLY A 757 25.54 18.90 17.13
CA GLY A 757 26.93 18.95 16.69
C GLY A 757 27.01 19.03 15.17
N ASP A 758 28.24 19.20 14.66
CA ASP A 758 28.50 19.27 13.20
C ASP A 758 28.12 17.97 12.47
N GLY A 759 28.03 16.84 13.18
CA GLY A 759 27.68 15.53 12.64
C GLY A 759 26.25 15.09 12.84
N GLY A 760 25.36 15.96 13.40
CA GLY A 760 23.98 15.59 13.68
C GLY A 760 23.54 15.89 15.10
N ILE A 761 22.51 15.15 15.57
CA ILE A 761 21.98 15.30 16.92
C ILE A 761 22.41 14.11 17.77
N SER A 762 23.07 14.39 18.88
CA SER A 762 23.54 13.39 19.84
C SER A 762 22.56 13.26 20.99
N PHE A 763 22.18 12.02 21.32
CA PHE A 763 21.33 11.66 22.44
C PHE A 763 22.13 10.82 23.42
N SER A 764 22.23 11.25 24.68
CA SER A 764 22.93 10.49 25.73
C SER A 764 22.02 9.37 26.23
N TRP A 765 22.21 8.14 25.74
CA TRP A 765 21.37 7.01 26.13
C TRP A 765 21.54 6.69 27.62
N PRO A 766 20.45 6.66 28.42
CA PRO A 766 20.56 6.56 29.86
C PRO A 766 21.16 5.22 30.31
N LYS A 767 22.03 5.25 31.31
CA LYS A 767 22.62 4.02 31.91
C LYS A 767 21.56 3.13 32.56
N GLU A 768 20.50 3.73 33.03
CA GLU A 768 19.35 3.11 33.69
C GLU A 768 18.53 2.24 32.73
N MET A 769 18.76 2.38 31.44
CA MET A 769 18.13 1.57 30.40
C MET A 769 18.78 0.22 30.21
N ALA A 770 19.98 -0.03 30.78
CA ALA A 770 20.66 -1.32 30.63
C ALA A 770 19.75 -2.51 31.02
N GLY A 771 19.42 -3.35 30.04
CA GLY A 771 18.55 -4.51 30.21
C GLY A 771 17.08 -4.18 30.47
N LYS A 772 16.64 -2.96 30.18
CA LYS A 772 15.24 -2.56 30.18
C LYS A 772 14.72 -2.43 28.74
N GLY A 773 13.46 -2.70 28.59
CA GLY A 773 12.82 -2.71 27.27
C GLY A 773 13.02 -4.04 26.55
N GLU A 774 12.22 -4.26 25.53
CA GLU A 774 12.25 -5.46 24.70
C GLU A 774 11.89 -5.07 23.27
N TYR A 775 12.45 -5.74 22.29
CA TYR A 775 12.14 -5.70 20.86
C TYR A 775 12.45 -4.39 20.13
N CYS A 776 12.04 -3.24 20.66
CA CYS A 776 12.30 -1.93 20.08
C CYS A 776 12.26 -0.84 21.16
N TRP A 777 13.19 0.10 21.11
CA TRP A 777 13.32 1.21 22.06
C TRP A 777 12.91 2.52 21.40
N VAL A 778 12.11 3.33 22.08
CA VAL A 778 11.52 4.51 21.49
C VAL A 778 11.91 5.77 22.25
N LEU A 779 12.50 6.74 21.55
CA LEU A 779 12.61 8.12 22.03
C LEU A 779 11.43 8.93 21.53
N LYS A 780 10.83 9.68 22.44
CA LYS A 780 9.81 10.67 22.16
C LYS A 780 10.40 12.07 22.30
N ILE A 781 10.36 12.84 21.24
CA ILE A 781 10.61 14.27 21.23
C ILE A 781 9.26 14.95 21.40
N GLY A 782 8.94 15.37 22.62
CA GLY A 782 7.73 16.13 22.90
C GLY A 782 7.93 17.59 22.47
N TYR A 783 7.07 18.10 21.58
CA TYR A 783 7.18 19.48 21.15
C TYR A 783 6.80 20.43 22.30
N ALA A 784 7.79 21.16 22.79
CA ALA A 784 7.53 22.29 23.67
C ALA A 784 6.64 23.33 22.96
N ALA A 785 5.78 23.98 23.69
CA ALA A 785 4.81 24.91 23.14
C ALA A 785 5.46 26.06 22.36
#